data_6cdfcf36db91c06bbd4243563a9ff3c6
#
_entry.id   6cdfcf36db91c06bbd4243563a9ff3c6
#
_cell.length_a   1.000
_cell.length_b   1.000
_cell.length_c   1.000
_cell.angle_alpha   90.00
_cell.angle_beta   90.00
_cell.angle_gamma   90.00
#
_symmetry.space_group_name_H-M   'P 1'
#
loop_
_entity.id
_entity.type
_entity.pdbx_description
1 polymer ?
#
loop_
_entity_poly.entity_id
_entity_poly.type
_entity_poly.pdbx_seq_one_letter_code
_entity_poly.pdbx_strand_id
1 'polypeptide(L)'
;GPVDHFAPGDGARQGTVPVDIAKGKVTLKPDPHLLKGADVTYPVYIDPAVSGAREAWAIVDKAYPGVAFFNGTGWQEGDGNSYTTLARVGHENDTGGTARSFFRMDSDNLWNTSKQVVSSTFRIKNSWSWSCSARQVELWLTNGFSGSTTWNAQPTWATHLATVNDSNGHDSGCPAANLAFDVTAAAKKAVTNHYPNITLGLKATTETDTYAWKKFDANSAVLSTTYNSTPNKPTALNTVPSSGANCGTSTPYTTIGNTDITLGGTFSDPDGGTVKAHFVLWAAGHDTGTHVDSTVSVTSGKAAKLVVGKATLAKIISDNGLTGNPVFAWYARTEDGSLSSAWASVCHFALDQSRPSSVPGVTSDDFPDGSDGWPATTGVARTAGTFTLSSGGVADVVKYEYWTDWDPTVRTATPAAAGGSYQLTLTPPAAGSHMLVVRSVDAAGNRSDLNGYLFYANGPGTPDKPGDLNGDGISDMYAEQSSGYLRFYAGQGNGYLAPFTVGSNSDFTGASITHRGDWTEDGFEDLVALLPGADAGAAKTLEVFPNNGAGFACTALGESADSQPAACPMDAQQLLVADPANDHFSDATQVLAVGDVDGPLDTDGDGTIDVPGHTDLMVLEGDQLWLYFGNDSQYLDAVRPPQLIGFSAWGHYDIYAPGDRDGDGRPDLVARNRNDGTFWLYPGTAAHGLGTRTEIGVGWTTSYRPLITLLPDVTGDGRTDALATGDDANLYLYADIAGHGTLSGTGGWSVFTALA
;
A
#
# COMPACT_ATOMS: atom_id res chain seq x y z
N GLY A 1 -0.88 -37.25 -25.02
CA GLY A 1 -1.61 -38.28 -24.28
C GLY A 1 -1.90 -37.82 -22.87
N PRO A 2 -2.83 -38.42 -22.12
CA PRO A 2 -3.07 -38.05 -20.74
C PRO A 2 -1.78 -38.21 -19.93
N VAL A 3 -1.42 -37.17 -19.18
CA VAL A 3 -0.24 -37.19 -18.32
C VAL A 3 -0.49 -38.23 -17.23
N ASP A 4 0.30 -39.31 -17.22
CA ASP A 4 0.30 -40.26 -16.10
C ASP A 4 0.98 -39.54 -14.91
N HIS A 5 0.24 -39.33 -13.82
CA HIS A 5 0.76 -38.70 -12.59
C HIS A 5 1.90 -39.50 -11.95
N PHE A 6 2.15 -40.74 -12.40
CA PHE A 6 3.10 -41.67 -11.80
C PHE A 6 4.27 -42.01 -12.73
N ALA A 7 4.24 -41.57 -13.98
CA ALA A 7 5.35 -41.76 -14.90
C ALA A 7 5.49 -40.50 -15.78
N PRO A 8 6.73 -40.01 -15.98
CA PRO A 8 6.95 -38.93 -16.92
C PRO A 8 6.53 -39.40 -18.32
N GLY A 9 5.65 -38.62 -18.95
CA GLY A 9 5.25 -38.86 -20.35
C GLY A 9 6.42 -38.68 -21.30
N ASP A 10 6.27 -39.16 -22.54
CA ASP A 10 7.26 -38.98 -23.60
C ASP A 10 7.60 -37.49 -23.76
N GLY A 11 8.88 -37.13 -23.60
CA GLY A 11 9.38 -35.77 -23.67
C GLY A 11 9.31 -35.00 -22.35
N ALA A 12 8.87 -35.58 -21.24
CA ALA A 12 8.89 -34.93 -19.94
C ALA A 12 10.32 -34.73 -19.43
N ARG A 13 10.63 -33.54 -18.96
CA ARG A 13 11.89 -33.25 -18.29
C ARG A 13 11.87 -33.77 -16.87
N GLN A 14 12.93 -34.44 -16.47
CA GLN A 14 13.10 -34.97 -15.13
C GLN A 14 14.35 -34.39 -14.48
N GLY A 15 14.31 -34.19 -13.18
CA GLY A 15 15.45 -33.78 -12.39
C GLY A 15 15.43 -34.40 -11.01
N THR A 16 16.60 -34.70 -10.47
CA THR A 16 16.75 -35.11 -9.08
C THR A 16 16.50 -33.95 -8.16
N VAL A 17 15.67 -34.18 -7.15
CA VAL A 17 15.41 -33.16 -6.10
C VAL A 17 16.34 -33.48 -4.92
N PRO A 18 17.36 -32.63 -4.62
CA PRO A 18 18.16 -32.78 -3.42
C PRO A 18 17.27 -32.73 -2.17
N VAL A 19 17.47 -33.71 -1.30
CA VAL A 19 16.74 -33.86 -0.04
C VAL A 19 17.68 -33.50 1.09
N ASP A 20 17.29 -32.54 1.92
CA ASP A 20 18.00 -32.15 3.15
C ASP A 20 17.16 -32.55 4.36
N ILE A 21 17.75 -33.38 5.25
CA ILE A 21 17.06 -33.87 6.45
C ILE A 21 17.78 -33.24 7.66
N ALA A 22 17.17 -32.24 8.28
CA ALA A 22 17.71 -31.63 9.48
C ALA A 22 16.61 -31.49 10.55
N LYS A 23 16.93 -31.91 11.78
CA LYS A 23 16.06 -31.76 12.97
C LYS A 23 14.62 -32.27 12.76
N GLY A 24 14.49 -33.44 12.10
CA GLY A 24 13.17 -34.07 11.86
C GLY A 24 12.35 -33.39 10.76
N LYS A 25 12.93 -32.47 9.99
CA LYS A 25 12.32 -31.80 8.84
C LYS A 25 13.00 -32.26 7.54
N VAL A 26 12.19 -32.69 6.59
CA VAL A 26 12.63 -32.98 5.22
C VAL A 26 12.42 -31.73 4.37
N THR A 27 13.48 -31.25 3.74
CA THR A 27 13.42 -30.12 2.82
C THR A 27 13.80 -30.60 1.42
N LEU A 28 12.88 -30.46 0.48
CA LEU A 28 13.11 -30.74 -0.95
C LEU A 28 13.57 -29.43 -1.62
N LYS A 29 14.63 -29.50 -2.42
CA LYS A 29 15.18 -28.37 -3.19
C LYS A 29 15.08 -28.67 -4.69
N PRO A 30 13.90 -28.52 -5.32
CA PRO A 30 13.76 -28.74 -6.75
C PRO A 30 14.59 -27.74 -7.55
N ASP A 31 15.07 -28.17 -8.73
CA ASP A 31 15.78 -27.28 -9.64
C ASP A 31 14.86 -26.13 -10.11
N PRO A 32 15.23 -24.86 -9.88
CA PRO A 32 14.44 -23.72 -10.32
C PRO A 32 14.18 -23.67 -11.83
N HIS A 33 15.07 -24.25 -12.65
CA HIS A 33 14.90 -24.32 -14.10
C HIS A 33 13.80 -25.32 -14.50
N LEU A 34 13.57 -26.38 -13.71
CA LEU A 34 12.46 -27.31 -13.90
C LEU A 34 11.13 -26.73 -13.39
N LEU A 35 11.17 -25.74 -12.47
CA LEU A 35 9.98 -25.13 -11.90
C LEU A 35 9.54 -23.85 -12.61
N LYS A 36 10.46 -23.09 -13.23
CA LYS A 36 10.21 -21.73 -13.73
C LYS A 36 10.68 -21.51 -15.17
N GLY A 37 11.09 -22.53 -15.88
CA GLY A 37 11.50 -22.42 -17.29
C GLY A 37 10.34 -21.90 -18.17
N ALA A 38 10.64 -21.11 -19.18
CA ALA A 38 9.62 -20.54 -20.09
C ALA A 38 8.82 -21.62 -20.87
N ASP A 39 9.31 -22.83 -20.90
CA ASP A 39 8.75 -24.02 -21.56
C ASP A 39 8.12 -25.02 -20.57
N VAL A 40 7.94 -24.63 -19.30
CA VAL A 40 7.30 -25.47 -18.28
C VAL A 40 5.79 -25.37 -18.39
N THR A 41 5.16 -26.52 -18.62
CA THR A 41 3.69 -26.65 -18.56
C THR A 41 3.28 -27.14 -17.17
N TYR A 42 2.44 -26.39 -16.49
CA TYR A 42 1.92 -26.76 -15.17
C TYR A 42 0.71 -27.70 -15.28
N PRO A 43 0.51 -28.59 -14.28
CA PRO A 43 1.23 -28.71 -13.02
C PRO A 43 2.57 -29.45 -13.13
N VAL A 44 3.59 -28.99 -12.36
CA VAL A 44 4.83 -29.73 -12.13
C VAL A 44 4.65 -30.61 -10.90
N TYR A 45 4.88 -31.91 -11.05
CA TYR A 45 4.74 -32.85 -9.95
C TYR A 45 6.09 -33.02 -9.24
N ILE A 46 6.11 -32.79 -7.92
CA ILE A 46 7.19 -33.23 -7.04
C ILE A 46 6.61 -34.47 -6.34
N ASP A 47 7.09 -35.64 -6.69
CA ASP A 47 6.59 -36.92 -6.14
C ASP A 47 7.35 -37.24 -4.84
N PRO A 48 6.80 -37.01 -3.65
CA PRO A 48 7.21 -37.60 -2.41
C PRO A 48 6.35 -38.85 -2.16
N ALA A 49 6.34 -39.80 -3.10
CA ALA A 49 5.62 -41.05 -2.87
C ALA A 49 6.15 -41.74 -1.59
N VAL A 50 5.28 -42.01 -0.65
CA VAL A 50 5.59 -42.96 0.43
C VAL A 50 5.64 -44.33 -0.21
N SER A 51 6.85 -44.80 -0.52
CA SER A 51 7.04 -46.15 -1.08
C SER A 51 7.08 -47.15 0.05
N GLY A 52 6.15 -48.09 0.03
CA GLY A 52 6.26 -49.30 0.83
C GLY A 52 7.43 -50.12 0.30
N ALA A 53 8.41 -50.37 1.14
CA ALA A 53 9.56 -51.19 0.79
C ALA A 53 9.15 -52.65 0.63
N ARG A 54 9.84 -53.38 -0.27
CA ARG A 54 9.73 -54.85 -0.33
C ARG A 54 10.41 -55.42 0.92
N GLU A 55 9.66 -56.15 1.75
CA GLU A 55 10.19 -56.85 2.91
C GLU A 55 10.83 -58.21 2.54
N ALA A 56 10.17 -58.95 1.63
CA ALA A 56 10.63 -60.27 1.17
C ALA A 56 10.05 -60.58 -0.23
N TRP A 57 10.65 -61.55 -0.89
CA TRP A 57 10.11 -62.10 -2.12
C TRP A 57 10.44 -63.59 -2.24
N ALA A 58 9.77 -64.33 -3.13
CA ALA A 58 10.07 -65.74 -3.36
C ALA A 58 9.72 -66.16 -4.81
N ILE A 59 10.45 -67.09 -5.35
CA ILE A 59 10.11 -67.81 -6.58
C ILE A 59 9.58 -69.19 -6.20
N VAL A 60 8.57 -69.68 -6.91
CA VAL A 60 8.16 -71.05 -6.90
C VAL A 60 8.22 -71.57 -8.33
N ASP A 61 8.79 -72.78 -8.53
CA ASP A 61 9.00 -73.33 -9.85
C ASP A 61 8.48 -74.74 -9.92
N LYS A 62 7.74 -75.07 -11.00
CA LYS A 62 7.12 -76.33 -11.23
C LYS A 62 8.17 -77.49 -11.53
N ALA A 63 9.32 -77.11 -12.09
CA ALA A 63 10.40 -78.03 -12.31
C ALA A 63 11.08 -78.52 -11.00
N TYR A 64 10.99 -77.67 -9.94
CA TYR A 64 11.53 -77.92 -8.61
C TYR A 64 10.46 -77.76 -7.52
N PRO A 65 9.42 -78.64 -7.55
CA PRO A 65 8.17 -78.41 -6.87
C PRO A 65 8.26 -78.47 -5.34
N GLY A 66 9.29 -79.05 -4.78
CA GLY A 66 9.58 -79.14 -3.35
C GLY A 66 10.68 -78.15 -2.87
N VAL A 67 11.27 -77.36 -3.76
CA VAL A 67 12.35 -76.41 -3.40
C VAL A 67 11.81 -75.02 -3.14
N ALA A 68 12.29 -74.39 -2.10
CA ALA A 68 11.97 -73.01 -1.75
C ALA A 68 13.09 -72.07 -2.24
N PHE A 69 12.72 -71.04 -2.98
CA PHE A 69 13.65 -69.99 -3.45
C PHE A 69 13.30 -68.61 -2.80
N PHE A 70 13.43 -68.57 -1.48
CA PHE A 70 13.12 -67.41 -0.69
C PHE A 70 14.22 -66.36 -0.83
N ASN A 71 13.85 -65.09 -1.16
CA ASN A 71 14.75 -64.02 -1.50
C ASN A 71 15.79 -64.37 -2.56
N GLY A 72 15.44 -65.28 -3.47
CA GLY A 72 16.29 -65.77 -4.58
C GLY A 72 17.39 -66.75 -4.18
N THR A 73 17.48 -67.15 -2.92
CA THR A 73 18.47 -68.09 -2.41
C THR A 73 18.18 -69.53 -2.95
N GLY A 74 19.22 -70.27 -3.36
CA GLY A 74 19.12 -71.64 -3.90
C GLY A 74 18.81 -71.67 -5.38
N TRP A 75 18.49 -70.58 -6.05
CA TRP A 75 18.30 -70.55 -7.50
C TRP A 75 19.65 -70.57 -8.24
N GLN A 76 19.80 -71.46 -9.15
CA GLN A 76 21.01 -71.66 -9.98
C GLN A 76 20.89 -70.82 -11.27
N GLU A 77 21.77 -69.82 -11.52
CA GLU A 77 21.74 -69.00 -12.71
C GLU A 77 22.61 -69.48 -13.85
N GLY A 78 23.25 -70.55 -13.76
CA GLY A 78 24.18 -71.05 -14.77
C GLY A 78 25.58 -70.41 -14.72
N ASP A 79 25.80 -69.49 -13.88
CA ASP A 79 27.09 -68.83 -13.60
C ASP A 79 27.81 -69.37 -12.36
N GLY A 80 27.21 -70.42 -11.79
CA GLY A 80 27.72 -71.09 -10.60
C GLY A 80 27.25 -70.50 -9.29
N ASN A 81 26.49 -69.39 -9.32
CA ASN A 81 25.90 -68.77 -8.15
C ASN A 81 24.59 -69.44 -7.74
N SER A 82 24.40 -69.66 -6.43
CA SER A 82 23.14 -70.23 -5.87
C SER A 82 22.25 -69.06 -5.29
N TYR A 83 22.19 -67.95 -6.02
CA TYR A 83 21.44 -66.79 -5.65
C TYR A 83 21.03 -65.98 -6.88
N THR A 84 19.85 -65.40 -6.89
CA THR A 84 19.37 -64.51 -7.93
C THR A 84 18.67 -63.26 -7.33
N THR A 85 18.72 -62.15 -8.03
CA THR A 85 17.90 -60.98 -7.77
C THR A 85 16.70 -60.85 -8.71
N LEU A 86 16.59 -61.81 -9.66
CA LEU A 86 15.56 -61.77 -10.70
C LEU A 86 14.40 -62.75 -10.34
N ALA A 87 13.26 -62.16 -10.05
CA ALA A 87 11.99 -62.84 -9.92
C ALA A 87 11.54 -63.34 -11.31
N ARG A 88 10.86 -64.52 -11.37
CA ARG A 88 10.50 -65.16 -12.63
C ARG A 88 9.01 -65.42 -12.74
N VAL A 89 8.52 -65.32 -13.96
CA VAL A 89 7.11 -65.52 -14.28
C VAL A 89 6.97 -66.14 -15.65
N GLY A 90 6.11 -67.12 -15.78
CA GLY A 90 5.77 -67.76 -17.04
C GLY A 90 6.39 -69.17 -17.20
N HIS A 91 6.54 -69.60 -18.45
CA HIS A 91 7.04 -70.96 -18.82
C HIS A 91 8.30 -70.85 -19.66
N GLU A 92 9.30 -71.63 -19.31
CA GLU A 92 10.54 -71.78 -20.07
C GLU A 92 10.69 -73.19 -20.62
N ASN A 93 11.44 -73.36 -21.73
CA ASN A 93 11.57 -74.69 -22.43
C ASN A 93 12.77 -75.47 -22.01
N ASP A 94 13.77 -74.91 -21.36
CA ASP A 94 15.05 -75.60 -21.09
C ASP A 94 14.88 -76.66 -20.03
N THR A 95 14.18 -76.42 -18.95
CA THR A 95 13.83 -77.36 -17.90
C THR A 95 12.36 -77.75 -17.96
N GLY A 96 11.55 -77.11 -18.80
CA GLY A 96 10.10 -77.24 -18.83
C GLY A 96 9.42 -76.65 -17.62
N GLY A 97 10.14 -75.73 -16.91
CA GLY A 97 9.68 -75.12 -15.71
C GLY A 97 8.59 -74.04 -15.95
N THR A 98 7.77 -73.91 -14.97
CA THR A 98 6.80 -72.76 -14.90
C THR A 98 6.99 -72.07 -13.56
N ALA A 99 7.35 -70.76 -13.62
CA ALA A 99 7.64 -69.98 -12.41
C ALA A 99 6.55 -69.01 -12.14
N ARG A 100 6.36 -68.73 -10.82
CA ARG A 100 5.56 -67.67 -10.26
C ARG A 100 6.36 -66.97 -9.16
N SER A 101 6.12 -65.67 -8.94
CA SER A 101 6.85 -64.96 -7.93
C SER A 101 5.91 -64.25 -6.96
N PHE A 102 6.30 -64.18 -5.69
CA PHE A 102 5.56 -63.55 -4.62
C PHE A 102 6.38 -62.38 -4.01
N PHE A 103 5.69 -61.33 -3.61
CA PHE A 103 6.29 -60.11 -3.00
C PHE A 103 5.53 -59.74 -1.75
N ARG A 104 6.22 -59.49 -0.63
CA ARG A 104 5.67 -58.91 0.56
C ARG A 104 6.09 -57.46 0.62
N MET A 105 5.09 -56.58 0.58
CA MET A 105 5.27 -55.15 0.54
C MET A 105 4.84 -54.57 1.88
N ASP A 106 5.69 -53.71 2.47
CA ASP A 106 5.37 -52.96 3.68
C ASP A 106 4.17 -52.03 3.47
N SER A 107 3.21 -52.04 4.38
CA SER A 107 2.04 -51.19 4.40
C SER A 107 1.77 -50.54 5.78
N ASP A 108 2.70 -50.66 6.74
CA ASP A 108 2.56 -50.12 8.10
C ASP A 108 2.30 -48.63 8.11
N ASN A 109 2.99 -47.87 7.25
CA ASN A 109 2.90 -46.41 7.13
C ASN A 109 1.56 -45.92 6.58
N LEU A 110 0.68 -46.80 6.12
CA LEU A 110 -0.67 -46.46 5.64
C LEU A 110 -1.70 -46.40 6.77
N TRP A 111 -1.38 -46.89 7.98
CA TRP A 111 -2.34 -46.96 9.11
C TRP A 111 -2.38 -45.67 9.92
N ASN A 112 -2.76 -44.63 9.34
CA ASN A 112 -2.98 -43.39 10.05
C ASN A 112 -4.45 -42.98 9.83
N THR A 113 -5.19 -42.74 10.92
CA THR A 113 -6.60 -42.36 10.87
C THR A 113 -6.87 -41.07 10.13
N SER A 114 -5.87 -40.20 9.98
CA SER A 114 -5.96 -38.93 9.22
C SER A 114 -5.71 -39.14 7.70
N LYS A 115 -5.29 -40.34 7.26
CA LYS A 115 -4.95 -40.63 5.86
C LYS A 115 -6.00 -41.47 5.19
N GLN A 116 -6.40 -41.12 3.98
CA GLN A 116 -7.25 -41.90 3.12
C GLN A 116 -6.49 -42.24 1.84
N VAL A 117 -6.38 -43.54 1.53
CA VAL A 117 -5.75 -44.01 0.29
C VAL A 117 -6.60 -43.58 -0.90
N VAL A 118 -6.03 -42.76 -1.76
CA VAL A 118 -6.62 -42.37 -3.05
C VAL A 118 -6.35 -43.41 -4.08
N SER A 119 -5.08 -43.74 -4.32
CA SER A 119 -4.63 -44.80 -5.24
C SER A 119 -3.37 -45.48 -4.73
N SER A 120 -3.14 -46.69 -5.15
CA SER A 120 -1.90 -47.42 -4.85
C SER A 120 -1.50 -48.29 -6.05
N THR A 121 -0.23 -48.25 -6.40
CA THR A 121 0.34 -48.92 -7.55
C THR A 121 1.53 -49.79 -7.12
N PHE A 122 1.50 -51.06 -7.45
CA PHE A 122 2.68 -51.90 -7.36
C PHE A 122 3.49 -51.78 -8.64
N ARG A 123 4.77 -51.42 -8.52
CA ARG A 123 5.69 -51.25 -9.65
C ARG A 123 6.84 -52.20 -9.53
N ILE A 124 7.24 -52.81 -10.67
CA ILE A 124 8.39 -53.68 -10.75
C ILE A 124 8.99 -53.61 -12.15
N LYS A 125 10.33 -53.58 -12.25
CA LYS A 125 11.04 -53.50 -13.52
C LYS A 125 11.10 -54.90 -14.17
N ASN A 126 10.54 -55.02 -15.39
CA ASN A 126 10.81 -56.16 -16.26
C ASN A 126 12.20 -55.95 -16.90
N SER A 127 13.15 -56.78 -16.48
CA SER A 127 14.55 -56.72 -16.91
C SER A 127 14.84 -57.59 -18.11
N TRP A 128 14.04 -58.65 -18.33
CA TRP A 128 14.23 -59.56 -19.43
C TRP A 128 12.91 -60.25 -19.84
N SER A 129 12.66 -60.37 -21.14
CA SER A 129 11.56 -61.13 -21.76
C SER A 129 12.07 -61.95 -22.87
N TRP A 130 11.38 -63.09 -23.16
CA TRP A 130 11.72 -63.99 -24.25
C TRP A 130 11.62 -63.32 -25.64
N SER A 131 10.73 -62.37 -25.80
CA SER A 131 10.53 -61.67 -27.06
C SER A 131 9.88 -60.29 -26.83
N CYS A 132 9.91 -59.43 -27.84
CA CYS A 132 9.12 -58.15 -27.89
C CYS A 132 7.63 -58.38 -28.14
N SER A 133 7.16 -59.62 -28.28
CA SER A 133 5.72 -59.93 -28.40
C SER A 133 5.05 -59.75 -27.04
N ALA A 134 4.15 -58.80 -26.94
CA ALA A 134 3.46 -58.53 -25.68
C ALA A 134 2.69 -59.71 -25.15
N ARG A 135 2.85 -60.03 -23.85
CA ARG A 135 2.14 -61.05 -23.13
C ARG A 135 1.63 -60.53 -21.80
N GLN A 136 0.49 -61.06 -21.41
CA GLN A 136 -0.19 -60.65 -20.19
C GLN A 136 0.46 -61.26 -18.95
N VAL A 137 0.71 -60.37 -17.95
CA VAL A 137 1.15 -60.69 -16.60
C VAL A 137 0.04 -60.28 -15.64
N GLU A 138 -0.38 -61.22 -14.80
CA GLU A 138 -1.39 -61.02 -13.76
C GLU A 138 -0.76 -60.75 -12.41
N LEU A 139 -1.31 -59.79 -11.68
CA LEU A 139 -1.03 -59.56 -10.28
C LEU A 139 -2.23 -59.93 -9.42
N TRP A 140 -1.95 -60.68 -8.37
CA TRP A 140 -2.95 -61.20 -7.45
C TRP A 140 -2.62 -60.81 -6.01
N LEU A 141 -3.62 -60.55 -5.21
CA LEU A 141 -3.53 -60.54 -3.74
C LEU A 141 -3.47 -62.00 -3.29
N THR A 142 -2.47 -62.34 -2.47
CA THR A 142 -2.30 -63.69 -1.96
C THR A 142 -2.23 -63.72 -0.44
N ASN A 143 -2.38 -64.90 0.15
CA ASN A 143 -2.01 -65.09 1.54
C ASN A 143 -0.49 -64.97 1.73
N GLY A 144 -0.04 -64.80 3.00
CA GLY A 144 1.38 -64.69 3.32
C GLY A 144 2.21 -65.89 2.89
N PHE A 145 3.48 -65.63 2.56
CA PHE A 145 4.47 -66.73 2.25
C PHE A 145 5.65 -66.61 3.24
N SER A 146 6.46 -67.66 3.26
CA SER A 146 7.61 -67.78 4.16
C SER A 146 8.82 -68.46 3.45
N GLY A 147 9.93 -68.61 4.17
CA GLY A 147 11.13 -69.33 3.68
C GLY A 147 10.90 -70.74 3.30
N SER A 148 9.76 -71.38 3.60
CA SER A 148 9.39 -72.73 3.25
C SER A 148 8.38 -72.81 2.09
N THR A 149 8.06 -71.67 1.45
CA THR A 149 7.11 -71.61 0.34
C THR A 149 7.71 -72.27 -0.91
N THR A 150 6.99 -73.28 -1.46
CA THR A 150 7.39 -74.04 -2.63
C THR A 150 6.27 -74.08 -3.65
N TRP A 151 6.51 -74.64 -4.86
CA TRP A 151 5.46 -74.81 -5.85
C TRP A 151 4.29 -75.69 -5.34
N ASN A 152 4.56 -76.73 -4.58
CA ASN A 152 3.53 -77.61 -3.99
C ASN A 152 2.81 -76.95 -2.78
N ALA A 153 3.41 -75.96 -2.17
CA ALA A 153 2.88 -75.27 -0.98
C ALA A 153 2.84 -73.76 -1.22
N GLN A 154 2.13 -73.32 -2.27
CA GLN A 154 1.96 -71.91 -2.60
C GLN A 154 0.92 -71.27 -1.71
N PRO A 155 1.05 -69.91 -1.46
CA PRO A 155 -0.02 -69.13 -0.87
C PRO A 155 -1.31 -69.22 -1.69
N THR A 156 -2.46 -69.10 -1.04
CA THR A 156 -3.75 -69.03 -1.73
C THR A 156 -3.79 -67.77 -2.58
N TRP A 157 -4.12 -67.90 -3.85
CA TRP A 157 -4.38 -66.76 -4.77
C TRP A 157 -5.79 -66.25 -4.53
N ALA A 158 -5.91 -65.22 -3.70
CA ALA A 158 -7.18 -64.77 -3.11
C ALA A 158 -8.02 -63.89 -4.04
N THR A 159 -7.40 -62.87 -4.64
CA THR A 159 -8.11 -61.90 -5.47
C THR A 159 -7.23 -61.45 -6.62
N HIS A 160 -7.74 -61.53 -7.85
CA HIS A 160 -7.10 -60.94 -9.01
C HIS A 160 -7.18 -59.40 -8.88
N LEU A 161 -6.05 -58.71 -8.97
CA LEU A 161 -5.95 -57.27 -8.81
C LEU A 161 -5.86 -56.53 -10.15
N ALA A 162 -4.92 -56.97 -11.02
CA ALA A 162 -4.68 -56.30 -12.29
C ALA A 162 -3.99 -57.27 -13.30
N THR A 163 -4.15 -56.97 -14.59
CA THR A 163 -3.42 -57.59 -15.68
C THR A 163 -2.74 -56.55 -16.54
N VAL A 164 -1.44 -56.70 -16.81
CA VAL A 164 -0.68 -55.77 -17.66
C VAL A 164 -0.17 -56.59 -18.87
N ASN A 165 -0.37 -56.02 -20.06
CA ASN A 165 0.18 -56.60 -21.30
C ASN A 165 1.57 -55.96 -21.53
N ASP A 166 2.61 -56.80 -21.47
CA ASP A 166 3.99 -56.36 -21.40
C ASP A 166 4.85 -56.94 -22.51
N SER A 167 5.64 -56.09 -23.14
CA SER A 167 6.61 -56.42 -24.19
C SER A 167 8.04 -55.99 -23.87
N ASN A 168 8.31 -55.50 -22.65
CA ASN A 168 9.60 -54.93 -22.27
C ASN A 168 10.67 -55.99 -21.98
N GLY A 169 11.94 -55.60 -22.09
CA GLY A 169 13.08 -56.36 -21.56
C GLY A 169 13.73 -57.37 -22.53
N HIS A 170 13.38 -57.37 -23.83
CA HIS A 170 14.01 -58.31 -24.77
C HIS A 170 15.29 -57.76 -25.41
N ASP A 171 15.20 -56.61 -26.04
CA ASP A 171 16.32 -55.94 -26.74
C ASP A 171 16.18 -54.41 -26.76
N SER A 172 16.97 -53.74 -27.60
CA SER A 172 16.91 -52.28 -27.73
C SER A 172 15.62 -51.75 -28.34
N GLY A 173 14.84 -52.61 -29.03
CA GLY A 173 13.54 -52.23 -29.60
C GLY A 173 12.40 -52.33 -28.58
N CYS A 174 12.59 -53.11 -27.52
CA CYS A 174 11.69 -53.21 -26.37
C CYS A 174 12.51 -53.28 -25.06
N PRO A 175 13.09 -52.13 -24.65
CA PRO A 175 14.02 -52.08 -23.53
C PRO A 175 13.36 -52.43 -22.21
N ALA A 176 14.18 -52.73 -21.21
CA ALA A 176 13.73 -53.00 -19.86
C ALA A 176 13.00 -51.79 -19.28
N ALA A 177 11.78 -51.97 -18.76
CA ALA A 177 10.94 -50.92 -18.19
C ALA A 177 10.10 -51.41 -17.00
N ASN A 178 9.50 -50.48 -16.26
CA ASN A 178 8.62 -50.83 -15.15
C ASN A 178 7.23 -51.22 -15.64
N LEU A 179 6.68 -52.27 -15.04
CA LEU A 179 5.25 -52.54 -15.06
C LEU A 179 4.61 -51.90 -13.85
N ALA A 180 3.39 -51.42 -14.04
CA ALA A 180 2.58 -50.79 -13.01
C ALA A 180 1.21 -51.46 -12.91
N PHE A 181 0.89 -51.95 -11.73
CA PHE A 181 -0.36 -52.65 -11.45
C PHE A 181 -1.17 -51.87 -10.40
N ASP A 182 -2.43 -51.59 -10.69
CA ASP A 182 -3.33 -51.02 -9.71
C ASP A 182 -3.61 -51.97 -8.55
N VAL A 183 -3.25 -51.57 -7.35
CA VAL A 183 -3.46 -52.33 -6.10
C VAL A 183 -4.28 -51.49 -5.08
N THR A 184 -4.96 -50.46 -5.52
CA THR A 184 -5.72 -49.55 -4.66
C THR A 184 -6.68 -50.26 -3.72
N ALA A 185 -7.40 -51.28 -4.23
CA ALA A 185 -8.34 -52.05 -3.39
C ALA A 185 -7.60 -52.85 -2.28
N ALA A 186 -6.41 -53.39 -2.58
CA ALA A 186 -5.60 -54.12 -1.60
C ALA A 186 -5.02 -53.17 -0.54
N ALA A 187 -4.55 -51.97 -0.96
CA ALA A 187 -4.06 -50.95 -0.04
C ALA A 187 -5.16 -50.40 0.88
N LYS A 188 -6.36 -50.11 0.36
CA LYS A 188 -7.53 -49.74 1.16
C LYS A 188 -7.93 -50.80 2.17
N LYS A 189 -7.86 -52.08 1.75
CA LYS A 189 -8.12 -53.22 2.66
C LYS A 189 -7.07 -53.33 3.76
N ALA A 190 -5.78 -53.09 3.43
CA ALA A 190 -4.69 -53.08 4.42
C ALA A 190 -4.89 -51.99 5.46
N VAL A 191 -5.29 -50.78 5.04
CA VAL A 191 -5.62 -49.68 5.95
C VAL A 191 -6.79 -50.03 6.88
N THR A 192 -7.90 -50.56 6.31
CA THR A 192 -9.09 -50.91 7.09
C THR A 192 -8.83 -51.98 8.15
N ASN A 193 -7.99 -52.96 7.82
CA ASN A 193 -7.71 -54.12 8.70
C ASN A 193 -6.36 -53.98 9.44
N HIS A 194 -5.65 -52.84 9.30
CA HIS A 194 -4.33 -52.61 9.89
C HIS A 194 -3.32 -53.73 9.55
N TYR A 195 -3.27 -54.13 8.27
CA TYR A 195 -2.29 -55.13 7.86
C TYR A 195 -0.88 -54.53 7.77
N PRO A 196 0.14 -55.18 8.39
CA PRO A 196 1.51 -54.68 8.34
C PRO A 196 2.13 -54.80 6.96
N ASN A 197 1.62 -55.68 6.15
CA ASN A 197 2.10 -55.88 4.77
C ASN A 197 1.00 -56.41 3.85
N ILE A 198 1.21 -56.16 2.57
CA ILE A 198 0.41 -56.71 1.47
C ILE A 198 1.25 -57.75 0.74
N THR A 199 0.73 -58.97 0.58
CA THR A 199 1.40 -59.99 -0.18
C THR A 199 0.79 -60.11 -1.58
N LEU A 200 1.64 -60.01 -2.59
CA LEU A 200 1.29 -59.96 -4.00
C LEU A 200 1.92 -61.17 -4.73
N GLY A 201 1.17 -61.79 -5.62
CA GLY A 201 1.67 -62.86 -6.48
C GLY A 201 1.64 -62.46 -7.95
N LEU A 202 2.73 -62.67 -8.67
CA LEU A 202 2.86 -62.48 -10.12
C LEU A 202 2.87 -63.86 -10.83
N LYS A 203 2.07 -63.94 -11.88
CA LYS A 203 2.08 -65.09 -12.79
C LYS A 203 1.74 -64.68 -14.23
N ALA A 204 2.12 -65.48 -15.22
CA ALA A 204 1.66 -65.28 -16.58
C ALA A 204 0.19 -65.72 -16.71
N THR A 205 -0.59 -65.01 -17.52
CA THR A 205 -1.96 -65.41 -17.85
C THR A 205 -1.98 -66.79 -18.59
N THR A 206 -1.00 -66.98 -19.48
CA THR A 206 -0.82 -68.23 -20.23
C THR A 206 0.50 -68.87 -19.86
N GLU A 207 0.47 -69.77 -18.92
CA GLU A 207 1.67 -70.47 -18.36
C GLU A 207 2.16 -71.66 -19.22
N THR A 208 1.71 -71.81 -20.46
CA THR A 208 2.19 -72.72 -21.46
C THR A 208 2.84 -72.05 -22.66
N ASP A 209 2.87 -70.70 -22.67
CA ASP A 209 3.44 -69.87 -23.73
C ASP A 209 4.84 -69.37 -23.31
N THR A 210 5.86 -69.81 -24.02
CA THR A 210 7.25 -69.39 -23.76
C THR A 210 7.50 -67.93 -24.00
N TYR A 211 6.72 -67.28 -24.87
CA TYR A 211 6.77 -65.83 -25.04
C TYR A 211 6.30 -65.03 -23.80
N ALA A 212 5.64 -65.71 -22.87
CA ALA A 212 5.25 -65.11 -21.58
C ALA A 212 6.34 -65.27 -20.49
N TRP A 213 7.51 -65.91 -20.82
CA TRP A 213 8.63 -65.98 -19.88
C TRP A 213 9.31 -64.65 -19.66
N LYS A 214 9.34 -64.20 -18.42
CA LYS A 214 9.86 -62.92 -18.02
C LYS A 214 10.66 -62.95 -16.73
N LYS A 215 11.68 -62.08 -16.63
CA LYS A 215 12.49 -61.90 -15.43
C LYS A 215 12.36 -60.45 -14.93
N PHE A 216 11.95 -60.29 -13.67
CA PHE A 216 11.76 -59.03 -13.03
C PHE A 216 12.85 -58.77 -12.00
N ASP A 217 13.41 -57.53 -11.95
CA ASP A 217 14.30 -57.13 -10.87
C ASP A 217 13.53 -57.04 -9.58
N ALA A 218 13.69 -58.02 -8.68
CA ALA A 218 12.99 -58.04 -7.41
C ALA A 218 13.34 -56.86 -6.49
N ASN A 219 14.51 -56.21 -6.68
CA ASN A 219 14.92 -55.05 -5.89
C ASN A 219 14.21 -53.77 -6.34
N SER A 220 13.64 -53.78 -7.54
CA SER A 220 12.85 -52.66 -8.06
C SER A 220 11.39 -52.61 -7.59
N ALA A 221 10.94 -53.69 -6.89
CA ALA A 221 9.56 -53.79 -6.42
C ALA A 221 9.24 -52.73 -5.35
N VAL A 222 8.29 -51.88 -5.67
CA VAL A 222 7.81 -50.82 -4.76
C VAL A 222 6.28 -50.71 -4.76
N LEU A 223 5.73 -50.38 -3.61
CA LEU A 223 4.33 -50.02 -3.44
C LEU A 223 4.23 -48.51 -3.34
N SER A 224 3.76 -47.83 -4.41
CA SER A 224 3.60 -46.39 -4.48
C SER A 224 2.15 -46.02 -4.18
N THR A 225 1.91 -45.30 -3.09
CA THR A 225 0.56 -44.97 -2.62
C THR A 225 0.36 -43.46 -2.52
N THR A 226 -0.69 -42.99 -3.18
CA THR A 226 -1.18 -41.62 -3.02
C THR A 226 -2.27 -41.62 -1.95
N TYR A 227 -2.17 -40.68 -1.04
CA TYR A 227 -3.14 -40.55 0.03
C TYR A 227 -3.58 -39.08 0.20
N ASN A 228 -4.70 -38.89 0.87
CA ASN A 228 -5.23 -37.61 1.29
C ASN A 228 -5.46 -37.61 2.80
N SER A 229 -4.96 -36.61 3.48
CA SER A 229 -5.16 -36.45 4.92
C SER A 229 -6.40 -35.57 5.16
N THR A 230 -7.08 -35.82 6.28
CA THR A 230 -8.19 -34.91 6.66
C THR A 230 -7.64 -33.53 7.02
N PRO A 231 -8.18 -32.44 6.44
CA PRO A 231 -7.79 -31.09 6.76
C PRO A 231 -7.89 -30.78 8.26
N ASN A 232 -7.06 -29.87 8.73
CA ASN A 232 -7.09 -29.43 10.12
C ASN A 232 -8.31 -28.54 10.40
N LYS A 233 -8.83 -28.63 11.61
CA LYS A 233 -9.85 -27.72 12.10
C LYS A 233 -9.31 -26.28 12.08
N PRO A 234 -10.07 -25.29 11.61
CA PRO A 234 -9.63 -23.90 11.57
C PRO A 234 -9.25 -23.35 12.95
N THR A 235 -8.28 -22.44 12.96
CA THR A 235 -7.79 -21.75 14.18
C THR A 235 -7.85 -20.23 13.99
N ALA A 236 -7.61 -19.48 15.07
CA ALA A 236 -7.56 -18.01 15.06
C ALA A 236 -8.81 -17.37 14.44
N LEU A 237 -10.01 -17.94 14.71
CA LEU A 237 -11.26 -17.39 14.23
C LEU A 237 -11.51 -16.01 14.83
N ASN A 238 -11.91 -15.06 14.01
CA ASN A 238 -12.20 -13.69 14.42
C ASN A 238 -13.32 -13.06 13.59
N THR A 239 -13.99 -12.08 14.19
CA THR A 239 -14.96 -11.19 13.51
C THR A 239 -14.43 -9.76 13.57
N VAL A 240 -14.44 -9.03 12.43
CA VAL A 240 -14.00 -7.64 12.32
C VAL A 240 -15.13 -6.80 11.68
N PRO A 241 -15.44 -5.59 12.20
CA PRO A 241 -14.86 -4.93 13.36
C PRO A 241 -15.28 -5.63 14.68
N SER A 242 -14.38 -5.65 15.65
CA SER A 242 -14.69 -6.05 17.02
C SER A 242 -13.66 -5.41 17.95
N SER A 243 -14.06 -5.14 19.18
CA SER A 243 -13.17 -4.59 20.20
C SER A 243 -12.15 -5.61 20.75
N GLY A 244 -12.24 -6.86 20.30
CA GLY A 244 -11.33 -7.94 20.67
C GLY A 244 -11.12 -8.89 19.49
N ALA A 245 -9.88 -9.35 19.29
CA ALA A 245 -9.47 -10.20 18.16
C ALA A 245 -10.06 -11.62 18.18
N ASN A 246 -11.02 -11.93 19.01
CA ASN A 246 -11.46 -13.29 19.28
C ASN A 246 -12.91 -13.55 18.83
N CYS A 247 -13.13 -14.80 18.50
CA CYS A 247 -14.42 -15.42 18.35
C CYS A 247 -15.20 -15.37 19.68
N GLY A 248 -16.32 -14.68 19.74
CA GLY A 248 -17.20 -14.63 20.94
C GLY A 248 -17.86 -15.99 21.16
N THR A 249 -17.39 -16.74 22.16
CA THR A 249 -17.97 -18.07 22.47
C THR A 249 -18.88 -18.05 23.69
N SER A 250 -18.91 -16.94 24.44
CA SER A 250 -19.72 -16.76 25.66
C SER A 250 -20.28 -15.35 25.76
N THR A 251 -21.39 -15.21 26.47
CA THR A 251 -22.02 -13.91 26.77
C THR A 251 -21.24 -13.15 27.86
N PRO A 252 -21.24 -11.79 27.82
CA PRO A 252 -21.84 -10.95 26.78
C PRO A 252 -21.03 -11.01 25.47
N TYR A 253 -21.74 -11.11 24.36
CA TYR A 253 -21.10 -11.08 23.03
C TYR A 253 -20.68 -9.66 22.66
N THR A 254 -19.61 -9.53 21.86
CA THR A 254 -19.22 -8.25 21.30
C THR A 254 -20.34 -7.69 20.42
N THR A 255 -20.70 -6.44 20.64
CA THR A 255 -21.67 -5.72 19.80
C THR A 255 -20.93 -5.03 18.66
N ILE A 256 -21.43 -5.18 17.45
CA ILE A 256 -20.92 -4.60 16.22
C ILE A 256 -22.02 -3.70 15.65
N GLY A 257 -21.66 -2.52 15.18
CA GLY A 257 -22.59 -1.59 14.55
C GLY A 257 -23.05 -2.04 13.16
N ASN A 258 -23.95 -1.27 12.56
CA ASN A 258 -24.52 -1.55 11.23
C ASN A 258 -23.50 -1.29 10.12
N THR A 259 -22.57 -2.20 9.96
CA THR A 259 -21.47 -2.15 8.99
C THR A 259 -21.25 -3.52 8.34
N ASP A 260 -20.45 -3.54 7.29
CA ASP A 260 -19.92 -4.79 6.74
C ASP A 260 -19.04 -5.47 7.78
N ILE A 261 -19.16 -6.80 7.87
CA ILE A 261 -18.32 -7.61 8.76
C ILE A 261 -17.38 -8.50 7.97
N THR A 262 -16.25 -8.84 8.55
CA THR A 262 -15.31 -9.81 8.00
C THR A 262 -15.16 -10.96 8.98
N LEU A 263 -15.48 -12.18 8.52
CA LEU A 263 -15.21 -13.42 9.22
C LEU A 263 -13.83 -13.90 8.80
N GLY A 264 -12.96 -14.24 9.74
CA GLY A 264 -11.59 -14.63 9.47
C GLY A 264 -11.16 -15.86 10.24
N GLY A 265 -10.11 -16.55 9.75
CA GLY A 265 -9.48 -17.68 10.41
C GLY A 265 -8.29 -18.20 9.63
N THR A 266 -7.49 -19.08 10.24
CA THR A 266 -6.39 -19.78 9.60
C THR A 266 -6.81 -21.21 9.25
N PHE A 267 -6.61 -21.60 8.01
CA PHE A 267 -7.06 -22.87 7.43
C PHE A 267 -5.86 -23.65 6.91
N SER A 268 -5.77 -24.92 7.26
CA SER A 268 -4.62 -25.74 6.89
C SER A 268 -4.96 -27.19 6.63
N ASP A 269 -4.13 -27.82 5.83
CA ASP A 269 -4.15 -29.23 5.50
C ASP A 269 -2.75 -29.81 5.70
N PRO A 270 -2.61 -31.00 6.31
CA PRO A 270 -1.30 -31.66 6.45
C PRO A 270 -0.59 -31.91 5.12
N ASP A 271 -1.35 -32.13 4.04
CA ASP A 271 -0.82 -32.41 2.71
C ASP A 271 -0.44 -31.12 1.95
N GLY A 272 -0.75 -29.94 2.52
CA GLY A 272 -0.43 -28.64 1.92
C GLY A 272 -1.42 -28.23 0.82
N GLY A 273 -0.92 -27.54 -0.19
CA GLY A 273 -1.71 -27.14 -1.36
C GLY A 273 -2.72 -26.00 -1.09
N THR A 274 -3.79 -25.98 -1.87
CA THR A 274 -4.89 -25.04 -1.74
C THR A 274 -6.07 -25.71 -1.06
N VAL A 275 -6.61 -25.04 -0.04
CA VAL A 275 -7.81 -25.49 0.69
C VAL A 275 -8.93 -24.47 0.52
N LYS A 276 -10.16 -24.88 0.78
CA LYS A 276 -11.33 -24.02 0.89
C LYS A 276 -11.64 -23.75 2.35
N ALA A 277 -11.68 -22.48 2.72
CA ALA A 277 -12.24 -22.00 3.98
C ALA A 277 -13.76 -21.90 3.80
N HIS A 278 -14.51 -22.77 4.44
CA HIS A 278 -15.96 -22.81 4.36
C HIS A 278 -16.57 -22.13 5.59
N PHE A 279 -17.27 -21.04 5.38
CA PHE A 279 -17.94 -20.24 6.40
C PHE A 279 -19.43 -20.39 6.31
N VAL A 280 -20.10 -20.50 7.46
CA VAL A 280 -21.54 -20.43 7.58
C VAL A 280 -21.92 -19.44 8.67
N LEU A 281 -22.80 -18.48 8.35
CA LEU A 281 -23.29 -17.44 9.27
C LEU A 281 -24.82 -17.42 9.25
N TRP A 282 -25.44 -17.39 10.42
CA TRP A 282 -26.90 -17.32 10.59
C TRP A 282 -27.28 -16.47 11.79
N ALA A 283 -28.53 -16.08 11.90
CA ALA A 283 -29.07 -15.47 13.12
C ALA A 283 -29.24 -16.54 14.20
N ALA A 284 -28.74 -16.32 15.40
CA ALA A 284 -28.76 -17.29 16.49
C ALA A 284 -30.20 -17.74 16.79
N GLY A 285 -30.43 -19.06 16.86
CA GLY A 285 -31.72 -19.67 16.98
C GLY A 285 -32.52 -19.81 15.68
N HIS A 286 -31.98 -19.40 14.53
CA HIS A 286 -32.57 -19.48 13.20
C HIS A 286 -31.66 -20.15 12.18
N ASP A 287 -31.02 -21.26 12.55
CA ASP A 287 -30.02 -21.98 11.76
C ASP A 287 -30.57 -22.60 10.46
N THR A 288 -31.91 -22.82 10.39
CA THR A 288 -32.60 -23.31 9.19
C THR A 288 -33.15 -22.20 8.31
N GLY A 289 -33.07 -20.94 8.75
CA GLY A 289 -33.54 -19.76 8.03
C GLY A 289 -32.56 -19.25 6.99
N THR A 290 -32.77 -18.02 6.54
CA THR A 290 -31.83 -17.33 5.64
C THR A 290 -30.46 -17.17 6.33
N HIS A 291 -29.44 -17.64 5.67
CA HIS A 291 -28.06 -17.66 6.20
C HIS A 291 -27.04 -17.42 5.08
N VAL A 292 -25.78 -17.20 5.43
CA VAL A 292 -24.65 -17.20 4.50
C VAL A 292 -23.98 -18.56 4.57
N ASP A 293 -23.78 -19.18 3.42
CA ASP A 293 -22.98 -20.38 3.24
C ASP A 293 -22.01 -20.11 2.08
N SER A 294 -20.71 -20.02 2.36
CA SER A 294 -19.74 -19.57 1.37
C SER A 294 -18.35 -20.11 1.61
N THR A 295 -17.59 -20.29 0.51
CA THR A 295 -16.22 -20.78 0.55
C THR A 295 -15.25 -19.79 -0.06
N VAL A 296 -14.04 -19.72 0.53
CA VAL A 296 -12.91 -18.91 0.05
C VAL A 296 -11.69 -19.82 -0.13
N SER A 297 -11.09 -19.80 -1.31
CA SER A 297 -9.86 -20.56 -1.56
C SER A 297 -8.65 -19.86 -0.94
N VAL A 298 -7.80 -20.65 -0.28
CA VAL A 298 -6.59 -20.13 0.39
C VAL A 298 -5.49 -21.20 0.37
N THR A 299 -4.22 -20.75 0.34
CA THR A 299 -3.08 -21.65 0.52
C THR A 299 -3.08 -22.20 1.94
N SER A 300 -2.85 -23.52 2.09
CA SER A 300 -2.76 -24.19 3.39
C SER A 300 -1.83 -23.44 4.36
N GLY A 301 -2.29 -23.27 5.60
CA GLY A 301 -1.59 -22.54 6.65
C GLY A 301 -1.72 -21.02 6.59
N LYS A 302 -2.50 -20.47 5.66
CA LYS A 302 -2.76 -19.01 5.54
C LYS A 302 -4.14 -18.64 6.05
N ALA A 303 -4.29 -17.35 6.36
CA ALA A 303 -5.57 -16.78 6.77
C ALA A 303 -6.49 -16.57 5.56
N ALA A 304 -7.76 -16.97 5.71
CA ALA A 304 -8.83 -16.62 4.79
C ALA A 304 -9.80 -15.64 5.44
N LYS A 305 -10.45 -14.81 4.63
CA LYS A 305 -11.42 -13.80 5.05
C LYS A 305 -12.65 -13.85 4.15
N LEU A 306 -13.83 -13.82 4.76
CA LEU A 306 -15.10 -13.66 4.10
C LEU A 306 -15.73 -12.33 4.53
N VAL A 307 -15.96 -11.43 3.60
CA VAL A 307 -16.69 -10.18 3.85
C VAL A 307 -18.18 -10.47 3.69
N VAL A 308 -18.96 -10.11 4.71
CA VAL A 308 -20.43 -10.17 4.69
C VAL A 308 -20.94 -8.75 4.78
N GLY A 309 -21.54 -8.27 3.70
CA GLY A 309 -22.08 -6.92 3.61
C GLY A 309 -23.25 -6.67 4.57
N LYS A 310 -23.38 -5.44 5.08
CA LYS A 310 -24.50 -5.02 5.93
C LYS A 310 -25.87 -5.29 5.31
N ALA A 311 -25.99 -5.19 3.98
CA ALA A 311 -27.22 -5.51 3.27
C ALA A 311 -27.61 -7.00 3.42
N THR A 312 -26.62 -7.91 3.43
CA THR A 312 -26.83 -9.34 3.65
C THR A 312 -27.28 -9.60 5.09
N LEU A 313 -26.66 -8.92 6.08
CA LEU A 313 -27.09 -9.01 7.48
C LEU A 313 -28.52 -8.51 7.65
N ALA A 314 -28.85 -7.37 7.06
CA ALA A 314 -30.20 -6.81 7.06
C ALA A 314 -31.24 -7.77 6.44
N LYS A 315 -30.86 -8.45 5.34
CA LYS A 315 -31.72 -9.46 4.72
C LYS A 315 -31.95 -10.66 5.64
N ILE A 316 -30.92 -11.15 6.32
CA ILE A 316 -31.06 -12.25 7.30
C ILE A 316 -32.01 -11.84 8.44
N ILE A 317 -31.87 -10.59 8.94
CA ILE A 317 -32.74 -10.04 9.98
C ILE A 317 -34.18 -9.99 9.52
N SER A 318 -34.43 -9.40 8.35
CA SER A 318 -35.77 -9.26 7.78
C SER A 318 -36.43 -10.60 7.50
N ASP A 319 -35.72 -11.52 6.86
CA ASP A 319 -36.27 -12.83 6.48
C ASP A 319 -36.60 -13.71 7.68
N ASN A 320 -35.92 -13.52 8.80
CA ASN A 320 -36.16 -14.23 10.06
C ASN A 320 -37.06 -13.45 11.03
N GLY A 321 -37.58 -12.27 10.64
CA GLY A 321 -38.48 -11.46 11.45
C GLY A 321 -37.90 -10.94 12.75
N LEU A 322 -36.58 -10.67 12.78
CA LEU A 322 -35.86 -10.25 13.97
C LEU A 322 -35.96 -8.74 14.19
N THR A 323 -35.98 -8.33 15.46
CA THR A 323 -36.01 -6.92 15.87
C THR A 323 -35.00 -6.64 16.96
N GLY A 324 -34.69 -5.37 17.20
CA GLY A 324 -33.68 -4.94 18.19
C GLY A 324 -32.25 -5.26 17.75
N ASN A 325 -31.46 -5.72 18.71
CA ASN A 325 -30.05 -6.07 18.49
C ASN A 325 -29.87 -7.59 18.35
N PRO A 326 -30.09 -8.17 17.16
CA PRO A 326 -30.03 -9.61 16.95
C PRO A 326 -28.62 -10.14 17.15
N VAL A 327 -28.52 -11.36 17.67
CA VAL A 327 -27.27 -12.09 17.80
C VAL A 327 -27.09 -12.95 16.55
N PHE A 328 -25.90 -12.90 15.98
CA PHE A 328 -25.45 -13.77 14.90
C PHE A 328 -24.52 -14.85 15.44
N ALA A 329 -24.58 -16.00 14.83
CA ALA A 329 -23.70 -17.14 15.07
C ALA A 329 -23.02 -17.55 13.77
N TRP A 330 -21.76 -17.97 13.85
CA TRP A 330 -21.05 -18.49 12.68
C TRP A 330 -19.99 -19.50 13.08
N TYR A 331 -19.65 -20.36 12.14
CA TYR A 331 -18.53 -21.28 12.25
C TYR A 331 -17.83 -21.44 10.90
N ALA A 332 -16.69 -22.15 10.92
CA ALA A 332 -15.98 -22.48 9.71
C ALA A 332 -15.36 -23.88 9.80
N ARG A 333 -15.07 -24.47 8.63
CA ARG A 333 -14.25 -25.67 8.49
C ARG A 333 -13.29 -25.55 7.31
N THR A 334 -12.29 -26.42 7.27
CA THR A 334 -11.37 -26.55 6.15
C THR A 334 -11.81 -27.68 5.24
N GLU A 335 -11.76 -27.48 3.92
CA GLU A 335 -12.05 -28.50 2.91
C GLU A 335 -10.94 -28.53 1.86
N ASP A 336 -10.54 -29.73 1.43
CA ASP A 336 -9.54 -29.95 0.37
C ASP A 336 -10.15 -30.33 -0.99
N GLY A 337 -11.48 -30.39 -1.06
CA GLY A 337 -12.25 -30.82 -2.23
C GLY A 337 -12.72 -32.28 -2.16
N SER A 338 -12.13 -33.13 -1.32
CA SER A 338 -12.51 -34.51 -1.08
C SER A 338 -12.87 -34.81 0.38
N LEU A 339 -12.16 -34.19 1.29
CA LEU A 339 -12.34 -34.31 2.72
C LEU A 339 -12.63 -32.96 3.37
N SER A 340 -13.20 -33.01 4.57
CA SER A 340 -13.49 -31.83 5.36
C SER A 340 -13.07 -32.05 6.80
N SER A 341 -12.58 -30.99 7.43
CA SER A 341 -12.34 -30.98 8.87
C SER A 341 -13.66 -31.01 9.65
N ALA A 342 -13.57 -31.25 10.94
CA ALA A 342 -14.67 -30.89 11.84
C ALA A 342 -14.89 -29.38 11.83
N TRP A 343 -16.15 -28.96 12.06
CA TRP A 343 -16.48 -27.55 12.27
C TRP A 343 -15.75 -26.98 13.48
N ALA A 344 -15.32 -25.74 13.38
CA ALA A 344 -14.80 -24.99 14.51
C ALA A 344 -15.89 -24.70 15.55
N SER A 345 -15.50 -24.19 16.70
CA SER A 345 -16.45 -23.72 17.71
C SER A 345 -17.27 -22.56 17.15
N VAL A 346 -18.53 -22.48 17.53
CA VAL A 346 -19.42 -21.39 17.08
C VAL A 346 -18.96 -20.08 17.72
N CYS A 347 -18.77 -19.08 16.88
CA CYS A 347 -18.52 -17.69 17.23
C CYS A 347 -19.84 -16.90 17.22
N HIS A 348 -19.99 -15.93 18.08
CA HIS A 348 -21.15 -15.07 18.13
C HIS A 348 -20.77 -13.61 18.17
N PHE A 349 -21.64 -12.75 17.66
CA PHE A 349 -21.65 -11.30 17.87
C PHE A 349 -23.09 -10.78 17.89
N ALA A 350 -23.31 -9.68 18.60
CA ALA A 350 -24.57 -8.94 18.53
C ALA A 350 -24.45 -7.82 17.51
N LEU A 351 -25.51 -7.56 16.74
CA LEU A 351 -25.54 -6.46 15.79
C LEU A 351 -26.41 -5.35 16.34
N ASP A 352 -25.84 -4.16 16.54
CA ASP A 352 -26.58 -2.95 16.87
C ASP A 352 -26.86 -2.16 15.57
N GLN A 353 -28.13 -2.03 15.24
CA GLN A 353 -28.57 -1.30 14.06
C GLN A 353 -28.91 0.16 14.35
N SER A 354 -29.01 0.52 15.62
CA SER A 354 -29.30 1.89 16.05
C SER A 354 -28.04 2.75 15.96
N ARG A 355 -28.20 3.95 15.43
CA ARG A 355 -27.14 4.96 15.42
C ARG A 355 -27.48 6.06 16.40
N PRO A 356 -26.53 6.86 16.87
CA PRO A 356 -26.83 8.02 17.66
C PRO A 356 -27.93 8.86 17.02
N SER A 357 -28.98 9.13 17.77
CA SER A 357 -30.23 9.73 17.26
C SER A 357 -30.15 11.23 17.00
N SER A 358 -29.08 11.87 17.50
CA SER A 358 -28.81 13.29 17.33
C SER A 358 -27.38 13.49 16.86
N VAL A 359 -27.12 14.55 16.13
CA VAL A 359 -25.76 15.05 15.84
C VAL A 359 -25.11 15.55 17.11
N PRO A 360 -23.78 15.49 17.24
CA PRO A 360 -23.08 16.10 18.38
C PRO A 360 -23.25 17.61 18.37
N GLY A 361 -23.37 18.22 19.53
CA GLY A 361 -23.30 19.68 19.67
C GLY A 361 -21.85 20.14 19.73
N VAL A 362 -21.60 21.34 19.22
CA VAL A 362 -20.31 22.05 19.32
C VAL A 362 -20.57 23.45 19.85
N THR A 363 -19.78 23.92 20.80
CA THR A 363 -19.79 25.30 21.30
C THR A 363 -18.36 25.77 21.56
N SER A 364 -18.10 27.04 21.33
CA SER A 364 -16.84 27.69 21.69
C SER A 364 -17.13 29.14 22.13
N ASP A 365 -16.51 29.55 23.22
CA ASP A 365 -16.52 30.96 23.66
C ASP A 365 -15.41 31.75 22.95
N ASP A 366 -14.31 31.06 22.56
CA ASP A 366 -13.16 31.69 21.89
C ASP A 366 -13.49 31.95 20.41
N PHE A 367 -14.18 31.02 19.76
CA PHE A 367 -14.60 31.07 18.35
C PHE A 367 -16.10 30.75 18.25
N PRO A 368 -16.99 31.73 18.52
CA PRO A 368 -18.44 31.53 18.51
C PRO A 368 -18.99 31.08 17.13
N ASP A 369 -20.14 30.40 17.13
CA ASP A 369 -20.81 29.95 15.93
C ASP A 369 -21.23 31.11 15.04
N GLY A 370 -20.82 31.07 13.80
CA GLY A 370 -21.12 32.08 12.77
C GLY A 370 -22.26 31.67 11.81
N SER A 371 -22.93 30.52 12.03
CA SER A 371 -23.97 30.02 11.11
C SER A 371 -25.20 30.97 11.00
N ASP A 372 -25.49 31.73 12.03
CA ASP A 372 -26.58 32.75 12.06
C ASP A 372 -26.10 34.17 11.79
N GLY A 373 -24.82 34.35 11.44
CA GLY A 373 -24.12 35.62 11.23
C GLY A 373 -22.87 35.74 12.09
N TRP A 374 -21.87 36.47 11.59
CA TRP A 374 -20.59 36.59 12.28
C TRP A 374 -20.75 37.32 13.62
N PRO A 375 -20.21 36.73 14.71
CA PRO A 375 -20.23 37.39 16.02
C PRO A 375 -19.38 38.66 16.01
N ALA A 376 -19.76 39.67 16.82
CA ALA A 376 -19.04 40.91 16.93
C ALA A 376 -17.63 40.77 17.52
N THR A 377 -17.38 39.70 18.24
CA THR A 377 -16.06 39.34 18.81
C THR A 377 -15.79 37.87 18.57
N THR A 378 -14.61 37.59 18.08
CA THR A 378 -14.12 36.22 17.86
C THR A 378 -12.62 36.15 18.13
N GLY A 379 -12.09 34.94 18.26
CA GLY A 379 -10.66 34.70 18.42
C GLY A 379 -9.87 35.11 17.17
N VAL A 380 -8.55 35.11 17.33
CA VAL A 380 -7.63 35.46 16.25
C VAL A 380 -6.95 34.16 15.72
N ALA A 381 -6.55 34.19 14.46
CA ALA A 381 -5.78 33.12 13.83
C ALA A 381 -4.47 32.84 14.61
N ARG A 382 -3.98 31.62 14.50
CA ARG A 382 -2.75 31.13 15.17
C ARG A 382 -2.82 31.18 16.71
N THR A 383 -3.99 31.44 17.28
CA THR A 383 -4.25 31.38 18.72
C THR A 383 -5.13 30.18 19.04
N ALA A 384 -4.73 29.41 20.04
CA ALA A 384 -5.49 28.26 20.46
C ALA A 384 -6.82 28.64 21.09
N GLY A 385 -7.91 28.01 20.66
CA GLY A 385 -9.22 28.14 21.25
C GLY A 385 -9.82 26.80 21.67
N THR A 386 -10.76 26.84 22.59
CA THR A 386 -11.40 25.68 23.17
C THR A 386 -12.79 25.47 22.56
N PHE A 387 -13.00 24.25 22.05
CA PHE A 387 -14.28 23.80 21.51
C PHE A 387 -14.82 22.69 22.40
N THR A 388 -16.06 22.79 22.85
CA THR A 388 -16.72 21.77 23.64
C THR A 388 -17.61 20.94 22.75
N LEU A 389 -17.29 19.66 22.60
CA LEU A 389 -18.11 18.67 21.91
C LEU A 389 -19.07 18.04 22.91
N SER A 390 -20.33 17.87 22.55
CA SER A 390 -21.36 17.24 23.37
C SER A 390 -22.11 16.16 22.59
N SER A 391 -22.68 15.18 23.30
CA SER A 391 -23.36 14.04 22.68
C SER A 391 -24.75 14.37 22.06
N GLY A 392 -25.20 15.62 22.14
CA GLY A 392 -26.57 15.98 21.72
C GLY A 392 -27.66 15.29 22.56
N GLY A 393 -27.34 14.88 23.80
CA GLY A 393 -28.26 14.18 24.70
C GLY A 393 -28.28 12.64 24.51
N VAL A 394 -27.45 12.09 23.64
CA VAL A 394 -27.36 10.62 23.39
C VAL A 394 -26.41 9.99 24.41
N ALA A 395 -26.90 9.06 25.21
CA ALA A 395 -26.19 8.55 26.39
C ALA A 395 -25.09 7.50 26.09
N ASP A 396 -25.14 6.85 24.93
CA ASP A 396 -24.27 5.74 24.55
C ASP A 396 -23.12 6.16 23.60
N VAL A 397 -22.94 7.47 23.36
CA VAL A 397 -21.83 8.02 22.59
C VAL A 397 -20.52 7.78 23.38
N VAL A 398 -19.59 7.06 22.79
CA VAL A 398 -18.29 6.73 23.43
C VAL A 398 -17.12 7.49 22.83
N LYS A 399 -17.27 8.09 21.67
CA LYS A 399 -16.24 8.95 21.04
C LYS A 399 -16.86 9.91 20.04
N TYR A 400 -16.10 10.94 19.73
CA TYR A 400 -16.33 11.86 18.63
C TYR A 400 -15.26 11.64 17.56
N GLU A 401 -15.64 11.72 16.30
CA GLU A 401 -14.73 11.83 15.15
C GLU A 401 -14.86 13.25 14.62
N TYR A 402 -13.72 13.91 14.39
CA TYR A 402 -13.69 15.31 13.95
C TYR A 402 -12.53 15.57 12.99
N TRP A 403 -12.69 16.61 12.18
CA TRP A 403 -11.68 17.18 11.29
C TRP A 403 -12.02 18.63 11.01
N THR A 404 -11.07 19.35 10.46
CA THR A 404 -11.26 20.77 10.10
C THR A 404 -11.05 20.94 8.60
N ASP A 405 -11.42 22.12 8.08
CA ASP A 405 -11.14 22.52 6.71
C ASP A 405 -9.64 22.56 6.39
N TRP A 406 -8.80 22.97 7.35
CA TRP A 406 -7.34 23.01 7.18
C TRP A 406 -6.62 21.67 7.49
N ASP A 407 -7.28 20.73 8.15
CA ASP A 407 -6.76 19.37 8.39
C ASP A 407 -7.89 18.35 8.19
N PRO A 408 -8.02 17.78 6.99
CA PRO A 408 -9.08 16.82 6.67
C PRO A 408 -8.87 15.44 7.32
N THR A 409 -7.77 15.26 8.07
CA THR A 409 -7.49 14.01 8.76
C THR A 409 -8.51 13.76 9.86
N VAL A 410 -9.28 12.66 9.74
CA VAL A 410 -10.25 12.29 10.78
C VAL A 410 -9.53 11.92 12.06
N ARG A 411 -9.75 12.72 13.09
CA ARG A 411 -9.22 12.54 14.44
C ARG A 411 -10.31 12.04 15.38
N THR A 412 -9.92 11.49 16.52
CA THR A 412 -10.87 10.98 17.54
C THR A 412 -10.68 11.66 18.88
N ALA A 413 -11.80 11.98 19.54
CA ALA A 413 -11.86 12.49 20.90
C ALA A 413 -12.75 11.57 21.74
N THR A 414 -12.25 11.12 22.89
CA THR A 414 -12.95 10.18 23.77
C THR A 414 -13.35 10.87 25.07
N PRO A 415 -14.65 11.04 25.34
CA PRO A 415 -15.12 11.63 26.58
C PRO A 415 -14.80 10.73 27.78
N ALA A 416 -14.73 11.29 28.98
CA ALA A 416 -14.43 10.55 30.21
C ALA A 416 -15.49 9.49 30.57
N ALA A 417 -16.72 9.67 30.10
CA ALA A 417 -17.82 8.72 30.25
C ALA A 417 -18.69 8.72 29.00
N ALA A 418 -19.41 7.62 28.74
CA ALA A 418 -20.40 7.54 27.66
C ALA A 418 -21.44 8.66 27.80
N GLY A 419 -21.79 9.29 26.68
CA GLY A 419 -22.68 10.45 26.62
C GLY A 419 -22.08 11.75 27.14
N GLY A 420 -20.83 11.74 27.60
CA GLY A 420 -20.11 12.90 28.12
C GLY A 420 -19.63 13.89 27.05
N SER A 421 -19.28 15.08 27.48
CA SER A 421 -18.63 16.10 26.63
C SER A 421 -17.12 15.89 26.58
N TYR A 422 -16.49 16.54 25.57
CA TYR A 422 -15.04 16.57 25.40
C TYR A 422 -14.60 18.00 25.06
N GLN A 423 -13.56 18.49 25.69
CA GLN A 423 -12.94 19.76 25.35
C GLN A 423 -11.82 19.52 24.34
N LEU A 424 -11.95 20.13 23.17
CA LEU A 424 -11.01 20.06 22.07
C LEU A 424 -10.32 21.42 21.95
N THR A 425 -9.01 21.43 21.86
CA THR A 425 -8.24 22.65 21.56
C THR A 425 -7.84 22.64 20.09
N LEU A 426 -8.19 23.71 19.36
CA LEU A 426 -7.79 23.91 17.97
C LEU A 426 -7.12 25.27 17.82
N THR A 427 -6.22 25.37 16.85
CA THR A 427 -5.56 26.61 16.48
C THR A 427 -5.82 26.85 15.00
N PRO A 428 -6.73 27.75 14.62
CA PRO A 428 -6.94 28.12 13.22
C PRO A 428 -5.64 28.69 12.63
N PRO A 429 -5.16 28.20 11.49
CA PRO A 429 -3.88 28.64 10.94
C PRO A 429 -3.95 30.02 10.29
N ALA A 430 -5.13 30.44 9.86
CA ALA A 430 -5.36 31.60 9.02
C ALA A 430 -6.54 32.45 9.52
N ALA A 431 -6.62 33.70 9.09
CA ALA A 431 -7.82 34.52 9.26
C ALA A 431 -8.93 34.02 8.29
N GLY A 432 -10.17 34.36 8.62
CA GLY A 432 -11.32 34.06 7.78
C GLY A 432 -12.25 32.99 8.35
N SER A 433 -13.12 32.48 7.50
CA SER A 433 -14.12 31.49 7.87
C SER A 433 -13.54 30.09 7.91
N HIS A 434 -13.82 29.36 8.99
CA HIS A 434 -13.37 28.00 9.21
C HIS A 434 -14.51 27.06 9.53
N MET A 435 -14.32 25.77 9.29
CA MET A 435 -15.31 24.74 9.60
C MET A 435 -14.70 23.59 10.40
N LEU A 436 -15.27 23.33 11.57
CA LEU A 436 -15.03 22.11 12.34
C LEU A 436 -16.18 21.14 12.08
N VAL A 437 -15.88 19.99 11.49
CA VAL A 437 -16.87 18.93 11.25
C VAL A 437 -16.75 17.86 12.32
N VAL A 438 -17.88 17.48 12.92
CA VAL A 438 -17.92 16.51 14.03
C VAL A 438 -19.05 15.51 13.81
N ARG A 439 -18.82 14.25 14.19
CA ARG A 439 -19.86 13.24 14.36
C ARG A 439 -19.61 12.41 15.61
N SER A 440 -20.66 11.95 16.23
CA SER A 440 -20.59 11.04 17.37
C SER A 440 -20.58 9.57 16.93
N VAL A 441 -20.01 8.71 17.77
CA VAL A 441 -19.93 7.27 17.55
C VAL A 441 -20.34 6.55 18.83
N ASP A 442 -21.28 5.59 18.73
CA ASP A 442 -21.71 4.78 19.85
C ASP A 442 -20.75 3.63 20.20
N ALA A 443 -21.06 2.86 21.23
CA ALA A 443 -20.26 1.72 21.66
C ALA A 443 -20.18 0.57 20.64
N ALA A 444 -21.12 0.49 19.73
CA ALA A 444 -21.17 -0.50 18.65
C ALA A 444 -20.37 -0.05 17.40
N GLY A 445 -20.02 1.24 17.32
CA GLY A 445 -19.33 1.85 16.20
C GLY A 445 -20.24 2.50 15.16
N ASN A 446 -21.56 2.63 15.43
CA ASN A 446 -22.45 3.38 14.56
C ASN A 446 -22.19 4.87 14.68
N ARG A 447 -22.32 5.60 13.58
CA ARG A 447 -22.04 7.02 13.46
C ARG A 447 -23.31 7.83 13.31
N SER A 448 -23.37 8.98 14.00
CA SER A 448 -24.39 10.01 13.77
C SER A 448 -24.25 10.63 12.37
N ASP A 449 -25.20 11.47 12.00
CA ASP A 449 -25.00 12.46 10.95
C ASP A 449 -23.93 13.45 11.37
N LEU A 450 -23.39 14.20 10.40
CA LEU A 450 -22.37 15.20 10.62
C LEU A 450 -22.96 16.48 11.19
N ASN A 451 -22.23 17.16 12.07
CA ASN A 451 -22.42 18.54 12.43
C ASN A 451 -21.24 19.38 11.90
N GLY A 452 -21.53 20.39 11.10
CA GLY A 452 -20.56 21.40 10.67
C GLY A 452 -20.72 22.63 11.56
N TYR A 453 -19.65 22.98 12.27
CA TYR A 453 -19.58 24.19 13.11
C TYR A 453 -18.76 25.22 12.35
N LEU A 454 -19.43 26.30 11.94
CA LEU A 454 -18.86 27.40 11.19
C LEU A 454 -18.40 28.50 12.17
N PHE A 455 -17.17 28.96 12.06
CA PHE A 455 -16.67 30.06 12.88
C PHE A 455 -15.71 30.96 12.08
N TYR A 456 -15.44 32.13 12.60
CA TYR A 456 -14.52 33.09 12.01
C TYR A 456 -13.31 33.31 12.93
N ALA A 457 -12.11 33.40 12.36
CA ALA A 457 -10.91 33.83 13.04
C ALA A 457 -10.47 35.19 12.48
N ASN A 458 -10.27 36.17 13.36
CA ASN A 458 -9.70 37.47 12.96
C ASN A 458 -8.22 37.31 12.58
N GLY A 459 -7.67 38.26 11.86
CA GLY A 459 -6.23 38.39 11.63
C GLY A 459 -5.46 38.61 12.94
N PRO A 460 -4.15 38.39 12.98
CA PRO A 460 -3.33 38.60 14.15
C PRO A 460 -3.29 40.09 14.51
N GLY A 461 -3.36 40.40 15.80
CA GLY A 461 -3.31 41.80 16.28
C GLY A 461 -1.96 42.49 16.10
N THR A 462 -0.94 41.77 15.71
CA THR A 462 0.38 42.25 15.29
C THR A 462 0.67 41.65 13.95
N PRO A 463 0.90 42.46 12.90
CA PRO A 463 1.26 41.96 11.57
C PRO A 463 2.49 41.07 11.61
N ASP A 464 2.56 40.11 10.67
CA ASP A 464 3.72 39.28 10.49
C ASP A 464 4.95 40.10 10.13
N LYS A 465 6.13 39.57 10.41
CA LYS A 465 7.37 40.23 10.01
C LYS A 465 7.51 40.24 8.50
N PRO A 466 8.15 41.26 7.91
CA PRO A 466 8.42 41.23 6.48
C PRO A 466 9.10 39.92 6.02
N GLY A 467 8.54 39.28 5.01
CA GLY A 467 8.99 38.00 4.47
C GLY A 467 8.42 36.77 5.16
N ASP A 468 7.74 36.88 6.29
CA ASP A 468 7.10 35.77 6.99
C ASP A 468 5.66 35.60 6.49
N LEU A 469 5.46 34.62 5.62
CA LEU A 469 4.15 34.37 4.98
C LEU A 469 3.29 33.36 5.76
N ASN A 470 3.83 32.72 6.78
CA ASN A 470 3.14 31.67 7.54
C ASN A 470 3.08 31.94 9.06
N GLY A 471 3.71 33.02 9.55
CA GLY A 471 3.69 33.47 10.93
C GLY A 471 4.59 32.71 11.89
N ASP A 472 5.58 32.03 11.40
CA ASP A 472 6.55 31.34 12.23
C ASP A 472 7.77 32.19 12.62
N GLY A 473 7.83 33.42 12.12
CA GLY A 473 8.88 34.41 12.39
C GLY A 473 10.12 34.25 11.51
N ILE A 474 10.09 33.40 10.51
CA ILE A 474 11.18 33.12 9.57
C ILE A 474 10.73 33.55 8.17
N SER A 475 11.65 34.06 7.37
CA SER A 475 11.31 34.45 6.00
C SER A 475 11.07 33.26 5.10
N ASP A 476 10.01 33.36 4.32
CA ASP A 476 9.52 32.37 3.38
C ASP A 476 9.75 32.80 1.92
N MET A 477 9.43 31.94 0.96
CA MET A 477 9.64 32.22 -0.45
C MET A 477 8.48 31.71 -1.33
N TYR A 478 8.04 32.53 -2.26
CA TYR A 478 7.28 32.08 -3.41
C TYR A 478 8.20 31.77 -4.60
N ALA A 479 7.83 30.77 -5.40
CA ALA A 479 8.50 30.44 -6.63
C ALA A 479 7.50 30.10 -7.73
N GLU A 480 7.55 30.83 -8.86
CA GLU A 480 6.73 30.59 -10.04
C GLU A 480 7.38 29.54 -10.94
N GLN A 481 6.63 28.52 -11.33
CA GLN A 481 7.05 27.55 -12.34
C GLN A 481 6.72 28.04 -13.75
N SER A 482 7.51 27.63 -14.74
CA SER A 482 7.26 27.92 -16.16
C SER A 482 5.88 27.45 -16.68
N SER A 483 5.19 26.62 -15.93
CA SER A 483 3.80 26.19 -16.16
C SER A 483 2.74 27.06 -15.48
N GLY A 484 3.12 28.18 -14.89
CA GLY A 484 2.23 29.12 -14.19
C GLY A 484 1.89 28.75 -12.74
N TYR A 485 2.32 27.58 -12.25
CA TYR A 485 2.06 27.19 -10.86
C TYR A 485 2.93 27.97 -9.88
N LEU A 486 2.32 28.56 -8.88
CA LEU A 486 3.02 29.17 -7.74
C LEU A 486 3.27 28.11 -6.66
N ARG A 487 4.50 28.05 -6.16
CA ARG A 487 4.93 27.21 -5.06
C ARG A 487 5.29 28.04 -3.86
N PHE A 488 4.87 27.61 -2.68
CA PHE A 488 5.26 28.18 -1.42
C PHE A 488 6.32 27.32 -0.74
N TYR A 489 7.39 27.93 -0.27
CA TYR A 489 8.50 27.30 0.44
C TYR A 489 8.70 27.99 1.79
N ALA A 490 8.34 27.32 2.89
CA ALA A 490 8.57 27.85 4.23
C ALA A 490 10.06 27.80 4.59
N GLY A 491 10.56 28.88 5.16
CA GLY A 491 11.89 28.94 5.73
C GLY A 491 12.03 28.08 6.99
N GLN A 492 13.24 27.63 7.31
CA GLN A 492 13.52 26.81 8.49
C GLN A 492 14.45 27.49 9.50
N GLY A 493 14.80 28.76 9.29
CA GLY A 493 15.70 29.54 10.17
C GLY A 493 17.15 29.03 10.21
N ASN A 494 17.56 28.24 9.24
CA ASN A 494 18.87 27.64 9.16
C ASN A 494 19.46 27.68 7.75
N GLY A 495 18.87 28.49 6.86
CA GLY A 495 19.24 28.63 5.46
C GLY A 495 18.67 27.56 4.53
N TYR A 496 17.82 26.66 5.02
CA TYR A 496 17.12 25.68 4.22
C TYR A 496 15.63 26.04 4.15
N LEU A 497 14.97 25.52 3.10
CA LEU A 497 13.55 25.62 2.89
C LEU A 497 12.88 24.26 3.13
N ALA A 498 11.67 24.28 3.65
CA ALA A 498 10.81 23.10 3.74
C ALA A 498 10.40 22.61 2.33
N PRO A 499 9.95 21.35 2.18
CA PRO A 499 9.32 20.93 0.94
C PRO A 499 8.16 21.85 0.57
N PHE A 500 8.03 22.18 -0.72
CA PHE A 500 7.02 23.11 -1.19
C PHE A 500 5.59 22.62 -0.94
N THR A 501 4.69 23.58 -0.76
CA THR A 501 3.26 23.42 -0.88
C THR A 501 2.71 24.23 -2.07
N VAL A 502 1.42 24.10 -2.35
CA VAL A 502 0.76 24.94 -3.35
C VAL A 502 0.70 26.36 -2.82
N GLY A 503 1.27 27.32 -3.55
CA GLY A 503 1.28 28.74 -3.17
C GLY A 503 0.05 29.49 -3.67
N SER A 504 -0.61 29.05 -4.74
CA SER A 504 -1.86 29.60 -5.25
C SER A 504 -2.47 28.66 -6.29
N ASN A 505 -3.77 28.84 -6.57
CA ASN A 505 -4.47 28.15 -7.67
C ASN A 505 -4.58 29.01 -8.95
N SER A 506 -4.14 30.28 -8.93
CA SER A 506 -4.08 31.13 -10.12
C SER A 506 -2.94 30.74 -11.06
N ASP A 507 -3.04 31.19 -12.31
CA ASP A 507 -1.99 31.07 -13.33
C ASP A 507 -1.10 32.33 -13.31
N PHE A 508 0.16 32.15 -12.95
CA PHE A 508 1.16 33.22 -12.91
C PHE A 508 2.12 33.20 -14.10
N THR A 509 1.79 32.47 -15.19
CA THR A 509 2.68 32.36 -16.35
C THR A 509 3.16 33.72 -16.86
N GLY A 510 4.46 34.01 -16.66
CA GLY A 510 5.09 35.25 -17.11
C GLY A 510 4.77 36.48 -16.26
N ALA A 511 4.29 36.26 -15.03
CA ALA A 511 4.06 37.32 -14.06
C ALA A 511 5.39 37.89 -13.53
N SER A 512 5.38 39.13 -13.07
CA SER A 512 6.38 39.64 -12.12
C SER A 512 5.76 39.60 -10.74
N ILE A 513 6.33 38.79 -9.85
CA ILE A 513 5.81 38.58 -8.50
C ILE A 513 6.70 39.27 -7.45
N THR A 514 6.09 39.75 -6.39
CA THR A 514 6.76 40.31 -5.23
C THR A 514 5.87 40.17 -4.01
N HIS A 515 6.45 39.99 -2.84
CA HIS A 515 5.75 40.06 -1.57
C HIS A 515 6.56 40.96 -0.63
N ARG A 516 5.93 41.77 0.08
CA ARG A 516 6.42 42.58 1.20
C ARG A 516 5.29 43.53 1.57
N GLY A 517 4.80 43.38 2.77
CA GLY A 517 3.75 44.19 3.34
C GLY A 517 2.37 43.58 3.29
N ASP A 518 1.59 44.00 4.24
CA ASP A 518 0.18 43.67 4.39
C ASP A 518 -0.65 44.69 3.58
N TRP A 519 -0.97 44.32 2.34
CA TRP A 519 -1.71 45.15 1.40
C TRP A 519 -3.21 45.18 1.66
N THR A 520 -3.69 44.16 2.39
CA THR A 520 -5.11 43.95 2.69
C THR A 520 -5.48 44.37 4.12
N GLU A 521 -4.51 44.76 4.93
CA GLU A 521 -4.66 45.17 6.33
C GLU A 521 -5.28 44.07 7.21
N ASP A 522 -5.04 42.79 6.85
CA ASP A 522 -5.55 41.68 7.61
C ASP A 522 -4.52 41.08 8.59
N GLY A 523 -3.30 41.63 8.62
CA GLY A 523 -2.20 41.21 9.48
C GLY A 523 -1.26 40.21 8.87
N PHE A 524 -1.48 39.79 7.62
CA PHE A 524 -0.61 38.88 6.87
C PHE A 524 0.09 39.62 5.71
N GLU A 525 1.28 39.17 5.38
CA GLU A 525 2.00 39.68 4.22
C GLU A 525 1.43 39.09 2.93
N ASP A 526 1.06 39.95 1.96
CA ASP A 526 0.39 39.56 0.72
C ASP A 526 1.34 39.41 -0.47
N LEU A 527 0.89 38.71 -1.49
CA LEU A 527 1.55 38.61 -2.79
C LEU A 527 1.00 39.71 -3.74
N VAL A 528 1.89 40.48 -4.33
CA VAL A 528 1.56 41.37 -5.43
C VAL A 528 2.11 40.82 -6.74
N ALA A 529 1.31 40.77 -7.78
CA ALA A 529 1.69 40.27 -9.07
C ALA A 529 1.29 41.22 -10.21
N LEU A 530 2.21 41.47 -11.13
CA LEU A 530 1.93 42.07 -12.42
C LEU A 530 1.72 40.96 -13.43
N LEU A 531 0.45 40.70 -13.74
CA LEU A 531 0.04 39.62 -14.65
C LEU A 531 0.10 40.08 -16.12
N PRO A 532 0.55 39.22 -17.04
CA PRO A 532 0.50 39.55 -18.47
C PRO A 532 -0.95 39.70 -18.94
N GLY A 533 -1.20 40.57 -19.91
CA GLY A 533 -2.53 40.68 -20.51
C GLY A 533 -3.00 39.38 -21.18
N ALA A 534 -4.31 39.16 -21.21
CA ALA A 534 -4.92 37.92 -21.72
C ALA A 534 -4.57 37.61 -23.20
N ASP A 535 -4.26 38.63 -24.00
CA ASP A 535 -3.87 38.53 -25.40
C ASP A 535 -2.57 39.27 -25.68
N ALA A 536 -1.87 38.91 -26.76
CA ALA A 536 -0.66 39.63 -27.18
C ALA A 536 -0.94 41.08 -27.46
N GLY A 537 -0.37 41.99 -26.63
CA GLY A 537 -0.56 43.44 -26.70
C GLY A 537 -1.71 43.96 -25.84
N ALA A 538 -2.36 43.15 -25.04
CA ALA A 538 -3.25 43.60 -23.99
C ALA A 538 -2.43 44.18 -22.81
N ALA A 539 -2.97 45.18 -22.12
CA ALA A 539 -2.35 45.77 -20.95
C ALA A 539 -2.18 44.75 -19.84
N LYS A 540 -1.07 44.82 -19.13
CA LYS A 540 -0.83 44.00 -17.93
C LYS A 540 -1.75 44.49 -16.80
N THR A 541 -2.08 43.60 -15.89
CA THR A 541 -2.86 43.91 -14.70
C THR A 541 -1.99 43.73 -13.45
N LEU A 542 -2.11 44.68 -12.53
CA LEU A 542 -1.46 44.60 -11.23
C LEU A 542 -2.51 44.14 -10.21
N GLU A 543 -2.23 43.05 -9.55
CA GLU A 543 -3.17 42.41 -8.61
C GLU A 543 -2.50 42.10 -7.26
N VAL A 544 -3.27 42.28 -6.18
CA VAL A 544 -2.93 41.79 -4.83
C VAL A 544 -3.65 40.49 -4.60
N PHE A 545 -2.92 39.49 -4.20
CA PHE A 545 -3.40 38.16 -3.80
C PHE A 545 -3.26 38.07 -2.27
N PRO A 546 -4.37 38.20 -1.52
CA PRO A 546 -4.33 38.09 -0.06
C PRO A 546 -3.74 36.78 0.39
N ASN A 547 -2.82 36.79 1.33
CA ASN A 547 -2.30 35.60 1.95
C ASN A 547 -3.29 35.07 3.00
N ASN A 548 -3.57 33.77 3.00
CA ASN A 548 -4.40 33.19 4.04
C ASN A 548 -3.71 33.00 5.40
N GLY A 549 -2.50 33.55 5.56
CA GLY A 549 -1.69 33.41 6.77
C GLY A 549 -0.95 32.07 6.91
N ALA A 550 -0.98 31.23 5.88
CA ALA A 550 -0.27 29.96 5.83
C ALA A 550 0.54 29.78 4.53
N GLY A 551 0.88 30.88 3.86
CA GLY A 551 1.64 30.90 2.62
C GLY A 551 0.83 30.56 1.37
N PHE A 552 -0.50 30.70 1.41
CA PHE A 552 -1.34 30.52 0.23
C PHE A 552 -1.93 31.86 -0.23
N ALA A 553 -1.56 32.28 -1.42
CA ALA A 553 -2.09 33.47 -2.07
C ALA A 553 -3.47 33.18 -2.67
N CYS A 554 -4.49 33.81 -2.13
CA CYS A 554 -5.90 33.61 -2.43
C CYS A 554 -6.28 34.13 -3.82
N THR A 555 -7.20 33.44 -4.49
CA THR A 555 -7.67 33.76 -5.84
C THR A 555 -9.09 34.33 -5.81
N ALA A 556 -9.58 34.83 -6.93
CA ALA A 556 -10.94 35.38 -7.02
C ALA A 556 -12.04 34.33 -6.78
N LEU A 557 -13.12 34.74 -6.07
CA LEU A 557 -14.35 33.96 -5.93
C LEU A 557 -14.96 33.63 -7.30
N GLY A 558 -15.08 32.36 -7.60
CA GLY A 558 -15.71 31.88 -8.83
C GLY A 558 -15.08 30.62 -9.39
N GLU A 559 -13.89 30.27 -8.95
CA GLU A 559 -13.34 28.95 -9.16
C GLU A 559 -13.89 28.01 -8.06
N SER A 560 -14.33 26.82 -8.47
CA SER A 560 -15.10 25.90 -7.63
C SER A 560 -14.52 25.76 -6.21
N ALA A 561 -15.37 25.84 -5.20
CA ALA A 561 -15.04 25.64 -3.77
C ALA A 561 -14.30 24.32 -3.46
N ASP A 562 -14.16 23.42 -4.44
CA ASP A 562 -13.43 22.15 -4.33
C ASP A 562 -11.90 22.29 -4.54
N SER A 563 -11.40 23.48 -4.94
CA SER A 563 -9.99 23.69 -5.30
C SER A 563 -9.21 24.67 -4.43
N GLN A 564 -9.87 25.39 -3.51
CA GLN A 564 -9.18 26.27 -2.57
C GLN A 564 -9.02 25.61 -1.20
N PRO A 565 -7.86 25.78 -0.51
CA PRO A 565 -7.84 25.52 0.92
C PRO A 565 -8.88 26.41 1.56
N ALA A 566 -9.74 25.85 2.39
CA ALA A 566 -10.68 26.61 3.19
C ALA A 566 -9.91 27.66 3.97
N ALA A 567 -10.43 28.90 4.01
CA ALA A 567 -9.87 30.07 4.65
C ALA A 567 -9.04 31.02 3.77
N CYS A 568 -9.62 31.44 2.67
CA CYS A 568 -9.20 32.71 2.04
C CYS A 568 -10.06 33.81 2.61
N PRO A 569 -9.48 34.78 3.33
CA PRO A 569 -10.25 35.85 3.98
C PRO A 569 -10.84 36.80 2.95
N MET A 570 -10.16 37.04 1.86
CA MET A 570 -10.55 37.91 0.77
C MET A 570 -10.14 37.36 -0.57
N ASP A 571 -10.74 37.84 -1.66
CA ASP A 571 -10.37 37.51 -3.02
C ASP A 571 -9.20 38.35 -3.51
N ALA A 572 -8.48 37.83 -4.51
CA ALA A 572 -7.52 38.66 -5.26
C ALA A 572 -8.22 39.89 -5.85
N GLN A 573 -7.57 41.02 -5.74
CA GLN A 573 -8.11 42.29 -6.16
C GLN A 573 -7.11 43.05 -7.04
N GLN A 574 -7.63 43.74 -8.06
CA GLN A 574 -6.80 44.63 -8.85
C GLN A 574 -6.32 45.79 -7.98
N LEU A 575 -5.02 46.02 -7.97
CA LEU A 575 -4.43 47.16 -7.33
C LEU A 575 -4.69 48.39 -8.24
N LEU A 576 -5.46 49.34 -7.74
CA LEU A 576 -5.91 50.50 -8.53
C LEU A 576 -4.91 51.66 -8.44
N VAL A 577 -4.73 52.35 -9.56
CA VAL A 577 -3.93 53.57 -9.68
C VAL A 577 -4.84 54.77 -9.98
N ALA A 578 -4.45 55.95 -9.55
CA ALA A 578 -5.24 57.18 -9.71
C ALA A 578 -5.43 57.63 -11.15
N ASP A 579 -4.44 57.45 -11.98
CA ASP A 579 -4.45 57.84 -13.39
C ASP A 579 -4.11 56.68 -14.31
N PRO A 580 -5.13 55.84 -14.69
CA PRO A 580 -4.93 54.72 -15.55
C PRO A 580 -4.41 55.08 -16.96
N ALA A 581 -4.52 56.34 -17.37
CA ALA A 581 -4.02 56.77 -18.68
C ALA A 581 -2.50 57.05 -18.67
N ASN A 582 -1.90 57.23 -17.50
CA ASN A 582 -0.46 57.38 -17.30
C ASN A 582 0.10 56.30 -16.35
N ASP A 583 -0.51 55.13 -16.33
CA ASP A 583 0.06 54.01 -15.59
C ASP A 583 1.39 53.59 -16.23
N HIS A 584 2.34 53.18 -15.37
CA HIS A 584 3.62 52.66 -15.79
C HIS A 584 3.68 51.15 -15.73
N PHE A 585 2.53 50.46 -15.66
CA PHE A 585 2.42 49.01 -15.52
C PHE A 585 2.32 48.27 -16.86
N SER A 586 1.66 48.89 -17.86
CA SER A 586 1.42 48.23 -19.16
C SER A 586 2.70 47.74 -19.84
N ASP A 587 3.77 48.55 -19.75
CA ASP A 587 5.08 48.27 -20.34
C ASP A 587 6.14 47.85 -19.29
N ALA A 588 5.74 47.72 -18.03
CA ALA A 588 6.67 47.35 -16.95
C ALA A 588 7.27 45.93 -17.17
N THR A 589 8.54 45.79 -16.82
CA THR A 589 9.25 44.50 -16.86
C THR A 589 9.33 43.87 -15.48
N GLN A 590 9.28 44.66 -14.41
CA GLN A 590 9.34 44.18 -13.04
C GLN A 590 8.57 45.13 -12.13
N VAL A 591 7.87 44.59 -11.13
CA VAL A 591 7.34 45.27 -9.97
C VAL A 591 8.00 44.76 -8.71
N LEU A 592 8.16 45.61 -7.69
CA LEU A 592 8.83 45.29 -6.46
C LEU A 592 8.20 46.03 -5.28
N ALA A 593 7.60 45.32 -4.34
CA ALA A 593 7.20 45.86 -3.07
C ALA A 593 8.43 46.10 -2.20
N VAL A 594 8.61 47.35 -1.70
CA VAL A 594 9.87 47.76 -1.05
C VAL A 594 9.73 48.07 0.44
N GLY A 595 8.52 48.00 0.97
CA GLY A 595 8.16 48.50 2.29
C GLY A 595 7.77 49.99 2.25
N ASP A 596 7.54 50.57 3.38
CA ASP A 596 7.12 51.98 3.55
C ASP A 596 8.32 52.91 3.39
N VAL A 597 8.40 53.63 2.27
CA VAL A 597 9.51 54.54 1.91
C VAL A 597 9.28 55.94 2.48
N ASP A 598 8.03 56.36 2.58
CA ASP A 598 7.69 57.72 3.04
C ASP A 598 7.38 57.80 4.53
N GLY A 599 7.14 56.65 5.17
CA GLY A 599 6.89 56.56 6.61
C GLY A 599 5.51 57.04 7.04
N PRO A 600 5.13 56.72 8.26
CA PRO A 600 3.89 57.24 8.83
C PRO A 600 3.96 58.78 8.95
N LEU A 601 2.86 59.43 8.62
CA LEU A 601 2.78 60.91 8.58
C LEU A 601 2.01 61.48 9.77
N ASP A 602 2.63 62.46 10.44
CA ASP A 602 2.00 63.39 11.33
C ASP A 602 1.74 64.69 10.53
N THR A 603 0.50 64.85 10.05
CA THR A 603 0.15 65.93 9.09
C THR A 603 -0.08 67.25 9.73
N ASP A 604 -0.34 67.35 11.05
CA ASP A 604 -0.58 68.59 11.78
C ASP A 604 0.54 68.95 12.78
N GLY A 605 1.51 68.07 12.97
CA GLY A 605 2.68 68.28 13.81
C GLY A 605 2.41 68.20 15.32
N ASP A 606 1.34 67.49 15.71
CA ASP A 606 0.96 67.35 17.11
C ASP A 606 1.65 66.22 17.83
N GLY A 607 2.39 65.39 17.11
CA GLY A 607 3.10 64.18 17.58
C GLY A 607 2.27 62.87 17.52
N THR A 608 1.06 62.97 17.00
CA THR A 608 0.20 61.83 16.70
C THR A 608 0.31 61.48 15.22
N ILE A 609 0.42 60.18 14.87
CA ILE A 609 0.42 59.78 13.49
C ILE A 609 -1.02 59.84 12.95
N ASP A 610 -1.24 60.67 11.94
CA ASP A 610 -2.52 60.85 11.26
C ASP A 610 -2.72 59.83 10.13
N VAL A 611 -1.64 59.50 9.41
CA VAL A 611 -1.66 58.54 8.32
C VAL A 611 -0.66 57.44 8.66
N PRO A 612 -1.11 56.18 8.85
CA PRO A 612 -0.23 55.05 9.01
C PRO A 612 0.69 54.88 7.80
N GLY A 613 1.85 54.33 8.00
CA GLY A 613 2.73 53.94 6.89
C GLY A 613 2.19 52.73 6.12
N HIS A 614 2.25 52.78 4.80
CA HIS A 614 1.80 51.73 3.92
C HIS A 614 2.96 51.25 3.02
N THR A 615 2.90 50.03 2.54
CA THR A 615 3.93 49.51 1.64
C THR A 615 3.87 50.19 0.28
N ASP A 616 5.04 50.61 -0.21
CA ASP A 616 5.24 51.24 -1.50
C ASP A 616 5.68 50.25 -2.58
N LEU A 617 5.46 50.63 -3.84
CA LEU A 617 5.78 49.80 -4.99
C LEU A 617 6.73 50.47 -5.96
N MET A 618 7.85 49.84 -6.28
CA MET A 618 8.71 50.25 -7.38
C MET A 618 8.33 49.57 -8.67
N VAL A 619 8.35 50.29 -9.79
CA VAL A 619 7.98 49.81 -11.13
C VAL A 619 9.10 50.11 -12.09
N LEU A 620 9.60 49.06 -12.74
CA LEU A 620 10.63 49.15 -13.77
C LEU A 620 10.00 49.14 -15.18
N GLU A 621 9.91 50.33 -15.78
CA GLU A 621 9.36 50.51 -17.12
C GLU A 621 10.44 51.00 -18.08
N GLY A 622 10.80 50.17 -19.06
CA GLY A 622 11.87 50.49 -20.00
C GLY A 622 13.19 50.81 -19.32
N ASP A 623 13.70 52.06 -19.50
CA ASP A 623 14.92 52.54 -18.87
C ASP A 623 14.66 53.41 -17.63
N GLN A 624 13.43 53.43 -17.10
CA GLN A 624 13.00 54.25 -15.99
C GLN A 624 12.58 53.41 -14.81
N LEU A 625 12.82 53.96 -13.59
CA LEU A 625 12.34 53.38 -12.34
C LEU A 625 11.41 54.37 -11.65
N TRP A 626 10.18 53.93 -11.42
CA TRP A 626 9.11 54.70 -10.79
C TRP A 626 8.82 54.19 -9.38
N LEU A 627 8.46 55.10 -8.46
CA LEU A 627 7.98 54.82 -7.10
C LEU A 627 6.52 55.23 -7.01
N TYR A 628 5.65 54.26 -6.65
CA TYR A 628 4.27 54.50 -6.28
C TYR A 628 4.12 54.40 -4.77
N PHE A 629 3.40 55.28 -4.17
CA PHE A 629 3.14 55.28 -2.74
C PHE A 629 1.92 54.45 -2.42
N GLY A 630 1.99 53.65 -1.36
CA GLY A 630 0.88 52.88 -0.85
C GLY A 630 -0.19 53.73 -0.19
N ASN A 631 -1.38 53.22 -0.09
CA ASN A 631 -2.50 53.81 0.62
C ASN A 631 -3.28 52.72 1.36
N ASP A 632 -4.17 53.12 2.26
CA ASP A 632 -5.08 52.20 2.90
C ASP A 632 -5.97 51.47 1.88
N SER A 633 -6.50 50.33 2.29
CA SER A 633 -7.52 49.60 1.53
C SER A 633 -7.09 49.09 0.13
N GLN A 634 -5.88 48.58 -0.02
CA GLN A 634 -5.41 47.94 -1.25
C GLN A 634 -5.29 48.87 -2.46
N TYR A 635 -5.03 50.11 -2.23
CA TYR A 635 -4.85 51.14 -3.26
C TYR A 635 -3.43 51.69 -3.23
N LEU A 636 -2.95 52.10 -4.40
CA LEU A 636 -1.85 53.04 -4.50
C LEU A 636 -2.42 54.47 -4.30
N ASP A 637 -1.63 55.35 -3.71
CA ASP A 637 -2.10 56.69 -3.35
C ASP A 637 -2.62 57.43 -4.59
N ALA A 638 -3.91 57.77 -4.57
CA ALA A 638 -4.59 58.44 -5.64
C ALA A 638 -4.27 59.98 -5.70
N VAL A 639 -3.75 60.52 -4.63
CA VAL A 639 -3.48 61.94 -4.52
C VAL A 639 -2.04 62.26 -4.88
N ARG A 640 -1.13 61.36 -4.62
CA ARG A 640 0.31 61.50 -4.89
C ARG A 640 0.66 60.81 -6.22
N PRO A 641 1.11 61.60 -7.25
CA PRO A 641 1.54 60.99 -8.50
C PRO A 641 2.79 60.15 -8.29
N PRO A 642 3.00 59.08 -9.10
CA PRO A 642 4.22 58.27 -9.05
C PRO A 642 5.46 59.16 -9.24
N GLN A 643 6.50 58.87 -8.50
CA GLN A 643 7.77 59.59 -8.55
C GLN A 643 8.78 58.91 -9.43
N LEU A 644 9.35 59.56 -10.43
CA LEU A 644 10.46 59.05 -11.20
C LEU A 644 11.75 59.13 -10.36
N ILE A 645 12.24 58.01 -9.89
CA ILE A 645 13.44 57.92 -9.02
C ILE A 645 14.66 57.44 -9.76
N GLY A 646 14.49 56.83 -10.96
CA GLY A 646 15.58 56.40 -11.85
C GLY A 646 15.35 56.88 -13.27
N PHE A 647 16.23 57.75 -13.79
CA PHE A 647 15.97 58.53 -15.01
C PHE A 647 16.41 57.84 -16.31
N SER A 648 17.35 56.85 -16.25
CA SER A 648 17.86 56.21 -17.48
C SER A 648 18.70 54.98 -17.15
N ALA A 649 18.80 54.07 -18.13
CA ALA A 649 19.59 52.85 -18.09
C ALA A 649 19.14 51.76 -17.11
N TRP A 650 17.96 51.89 -16.52
CA TRP A 650 17.43 50.90 -15.60
C TRP A 650 16.96 49.62 -16.32
N GLY A 651 16.70 49.68 -17.61
CA GLY A 651 16.32 48.52 -18.40
C GLY A 651 17.37 47.40 -18.47
N HIS A 652 18.57 47.61 -17.93
CA HIS A 652 19.61 46.59 -17.80
C HIS A 652 19.70 45.98 -16.41
N TYR A 653 18.85 46.38 -15.47
CA TYR A 653 18.90 45.90 -14.10
C TYR A 653 17.72 45.00 -13.78
N ASP A 654 17.95 44.06 -12.88
CA ASP A 654 16.91 43.43 -12.04
C ASP A 654 16.98 44.11 -10.67
N ILE A 655 15.84 44.36 -10.04
CA ILE A 655 15.74 45.04 -8.77
C ILE A 655 15.23 44.17 -7.65
N TYR A 656 15.72 44.39 -6.42
CA TYR A 656 15.42 43.61 -5.24
C TYR A 656 15.31 44.53 -4.01
N ALA A 657 14.44 44.15 -3.04
CA ALA A 657 14.22 44.90 -1.81
C ALA A 657 14.94 44.27 -0.62
N PRO A 658 16.11 44.76 -0.21
CA PRO A 658 16.83 44.24 0.94
C PRO A 658 16.25 44.69 2.29
N GLY A 659 15.29 45.63 2.30
CA GLY A 659 14.90 46.41 3.48
C GLY A 659 15.87 47.52 3.79
N ASP A 660 15.88 47.99 5.03
CA ASP A 660 16.87 48.97 5.54
C ASP A 660 18.19 48.28 5.84
N ARG A 661 19.11 48.28 4.89
CA ARG A 661 20.38 47.56 4.99
C ARG A 661 21.50 48.38 5.62
N ASP A 662 21.44 49.72 5.48
CA ASP A 662 22.43 50.61 6.06
C ASP A 662 22.08 51.12 7.47
N GLY A 663 20.87 50.83 7.94
CA GLY A 663 20.39 51.09 9.29
C GLY A 663 19.95 52.56 9.50
N ASP A 664 19.58 53.25 8.41
CA ASP A 664 19.16 54.66 8.48
C ASP A 664 17.64 54.85 8.68
N GLY A 665 16.90 53.74 8.74
CA GLY A 665 15.46 53.71 8.94
C GLY A 665 14.63 53.80 7.66
N ARG A 666 15.27 53.67 6.48
CA ARG A 666 14.62 53.72 5.17
C ARG A 666 14.87 52.46 4.35
N PRO A 667 13.90 52.03 3.58
CA PRO A 667 14.12 50.92 2.66
C PRO A 667 15.17 51.24 1.58
N ASP A 668 16.10 50.36 1.37
CA ASP A 668 17.13 50.44 0.33
C ASP A 668 16.72 49.65 -0.91
N LEU A 669 17.48 49.82 -2.01
CA LEU A 669 17.33 49.05 -3.23
C LEU A 669 18.64 48.34 -3.60
N VAL A 670 18.56 47.06 -3.90
CA VAL A 670 19.65 46.33 -4.55
C VAL A 670 19.32 46.14 -6.02
N ALA A 671 20.28 46.41 -6.90
CA ALA A 671 20.12 46.22 -8.33
C ALA A 671 21.23 45.38 -8.92
N ARG A 672 20.86 44.31 -9.67
CA ARG A 672 21.77 43.47 -10.45
C ARG A 672 21.89 44.03 -11.87
N ASN A 673 23.10 44.41 -12.28
CA ASN A 673 23.36 44.69 -13.70
C ASN A 673 23.41 43.39 -14.50
N ARG A 674 22.48 43.18 -15.43
CA ARG A 674 22.38 41.95 -16.25
C ARG A 674 23.56 41.80 -17.24
N ASN A 675 24.26 42.91 -17.59
CA ASN A 675 25.34 42.89 -18.57
C ASN A 675 26.64 42.29 -17.99
N ASP A 676 26.97 42.59 -16.74
CA ASP A 676 28.22 42.21 -16.11
C ASP A 676 28.09 41.44 -14.78
N GLY A 677 26.89 41.30 -14.25
CA GLY A 677 26.61 40.63 -12.99
C GLY A 677 27.09 41.39 -11.77
N THR A 678 27.21 42.69 -11.84
CA THR A 678 27.52 43.51 -10.66
C THR A 678 26.30 43.81 -9.84
N PHE A 679 26.36 43.67 -8.52
CA PHE A 679 25.35 44.09 -7.55
C PHE A 679 25.68 45.45 -7.00
N TRP A 680 24.69 46.33 -7.02
CA TRP A 680 24.72 47.67 -6.50
C TRP A 680 23.69 47.89 -5.41
N LEU A 681 24.10 48.44 -4.26
CA LEU A 681 23.22 48.94 -3.21
C LEU A 681 22.98 50.44 -3.45
N TYR A 682 21.74 50.82 -3.47
CA TYR A 682 21.28 52.21 -3.50
C TYR A 682 20.57 52.53 -2.19
N PRO A 683 21.18 53.31 -1.28
CA PRO A 683 20.47 53.75 -0.06
C PRO A 683 19.21 54.54 -0.36
N GLY A 684 18.17 54.34 0.45
CA GLY A 684 17.00 55.20 0.46
C GLY A 684 17.34 56.62 0.92
N THR A 685 16.57 57.60 0.48
CA THR A 685 16.82 59.00 0.89
C THR A 685 15.58 59.63 1.50
N ALA A 686 15.74 60.69 2.31
CA ALA A 686 14.63 61.43 2.89
C ALA A 686 13.74 62.18 1.84
N ALA A 687 14.16 62.21 0.59
CA ALA A 687 13.36 62.69 -0.53
C ALA A 687 12.67 61.57 -1.31
N HIS A 688 12.56 60.38 -0.72
CA HIS A 688 11.93 59.18 -1.27
C HIS A 688 12.59 58.73 -2.59
N GLY A 689 13.84 59.03 -2.81
CA GLY A 689 14.64 58.66 -3.99
C GLY A 689 15.82 57.74 -3.61
N LEU A 690 16.70 57.56 -4.58
CA LEU A 690 17.88 56.69 -4.42
C LEU A 690 19.14 57.54 -4.18
N GLY A 691 19.94 57.12 -3.21
CA GLY A 691 21.23 57.74 -2.88
C GLY A 691 22.37 57.26 -3.79
N THR A 692 23.60 57.60 -3.44
CA THR A 692 24.77 57.19 -4.18
C THR A 692 25.01 55.69 -4.01
N ARG A 693 25.04 54.97 -5.11
CA ARG A 693 25.23 53.50 -5.10
C ARG A 693 26.59 53.04 -4.66
N THR A 694 26.64 51.92 -4.02
CA THR A 694 27.85 51.20 -3.62
C THR A 694 27.85 49.82 -4.23
N GLU A 695 29.01 49.36 -4.75
CA GLU A 695 29.15 47.99 -5.22
C GLU A 695 29.21 47.04 -4.02
N ILE A 696 28.32 46.03 -4.01
CA ILE A 696 28.23 45.03 -2.94
C ILE A 696 28.54 43.61 -3.42
N GLY A 697 28.69 43.38 -4.74
CA GLY A 697 29.01 42.05 -5.28
C GLY A 697 29.30 42.09 -6.76
N VAL A 698 30.02 41.08 -7.23
CA VAL A 698 30.35 40.85 -8.65
C VAL A 698 30.14 39.38 -9.01
N GLY A 699 29.96 39.10 -10.30
CA GLY A 699 29.84 37.72 -10.80
C GLY A 699 28.44 37.12 -10.75
N TRP A 700 27.43 37.94 -10.46
CA TRP A 700 26.01 37.53 -10.43
C TRP A 700 25.36 37.57 -11.82
N THR A 701 26.04 36.99 -12.81
CA THR A 701 25.57 36.98 -14.20
C THR A 701 24.28 36.16 -14.32
N THR A 702 23.39 36.53 -15.24
CA THR A 702 22.15 35.80 -15.48
C THR A 702 22.35 34.36 -15.98
N SER A 703 23.52 34.06 -16.56
CA SER A 703 23.89 32.69 -16.93
C SER A 703 24.33 31.86 -15.74
N TYR A 704 24.95 32.45 -14.72
CA TYR A 704 25.46 31.75 -13.53
C TYR A 704 24.41 31.68 -12.40
N ARG A 705 23.65 32.78 -12.22
CA ARG A 705 22.54 32.91 -11.26
C ARG A 705 21.30 33.40 -11.99
N PRO A 706 20.55 32.51 -12.67
CA PRO A 706 19.41 32.91 -13.49
C PRO A 706 18.36 33.70 -12.71
N LEU A 707 17.94 33.18 -11.57
CA LEU A 707 16.94 33.80 -10.70
C LEU A 707 17.54 34.11 -9.34
N ILE A 708 17.13 35.22 -8.76
CA ILE A 708 17.56 35.67 -7.43
C ILE A 708 16.36 36.27 -6.73
N THR A 709 16.26 36.05 -5.42
CA THR A 709 15.42 36.84 -4.52
C THR A 709 16.19 37.19 -3.27
N LEU A 710 15.81 38.32 -2.66
CA LEU A 710 16.31 38.75 -1.35
C LEU A 710 15.21 38.59 -0.32
N LEU A 711 15.50 37.82 0.71
CA LEU A 711 14.58 37.57 1.82
C LEU A 711 15.13 38.19 3.11
N PRO A 712 14.30 38.76 3.97
CA PRO A 712 14.78 39.46 5.16
C PRO A 712 15.71 38.66 6.06
N ASP A 713 15.39 37.40 6.33
CA ASP A 713 16.24 36.53 7.15
C ASP A 713 15.80 35.06 7.04
N VAL A 714 16.50 34.28 6.25
CA VAL A 714 16.28 32.81 6.10
C VAL A 714 17.20 32.01 7.00
N THR A 715 18.31 32.63 7.44
CA THR A 715 19.32 31.99 8.28
C THR A 715 19.05 32.14 9.78
N GLY A 716 18.21 33.09 10.21
CA GLY A 716 17.93 33.39 11.60
C GLY A 716 19.00 34.31 12.23
N ASP A 717 19.85 35.01 11.42
CA ASP A 717 20.89 35.89 11.91
C ASP A 717 20.51 37.39 11.98
N GLY A 718 19.28 37.70 11.54
CA GLY A 718 18.72 39.04 11.55
C GLY A 718 19.15 39.89 10.36
N ARG A 719 19.71 39.32 9.30
CA ARG A 719 20.19 40.01 8.11
C ARG A 719 19.50 39.53 6.86
N THR A 720 19.44 40.38 5.86
CA THR A 720 18.87 40.01 4.56
C THR A 720 19.78 39.00 3.84
N ASP A 721 19.22 37.87 3.45
CA ASP A 721 19.87 36.81 2.71
C ASP A 721 19.46 36.85 1.24
N ALA A 722 20.31 36.28 0.37
CA ALA A 722 19.96 36.04 -1.02
C ALA A 722 19.80 34.53 -1.29
N LEU A 723 18.69 34.16 -1.94
CA LEU A 723 18.53 32.85 -2.56
C LEU A 723 18.66 32.98 -4.08
N ALA A 724 19.45 32.13 -4.69
CA ALA A 724 19.71 32.18 -6.13
C ALA A 724 19.74 30.79 -6.77
N THR A 725 19.08 30.63 -7.91
CA THR A 725 19.22 29.41 -8.71
C THR A 725 20.57 29.36 -9.39
N GLY A 726 21.13 28.15 -9.54
CA GLY A 726 22.38 27.92 -10.26
C GLY A 726 22.15 27.44 -11.69
N ASP A 727 23.17 27.60 -12.54
CA ASP A 727 23.25 27.00 -13.89
C ASP A 727 23.25 25.46 -13.85
N ASP A 728 23.51 24.88 -12.68
CA ASP A 728 23.45 23.45 -12.38
C ASP A 728 22.06 22.98 -11.87
N ALA A 729 21.05 23.83 -11.96
CA ALA A 729 19.69 23.59 -11.48
C ALA A 729 19.54 23.36 -9.96
N ASN A 730 20.47 23.85 -9.15
CA ASN A 730 20.42 23.88 -7.70
C ASN A 730 20.00 25.26 -7.18
N LEU A 731 19.60 25.34 -5.90
CA LEU A 731 19.36 26.58 -5.18
C LEU A 731 20.51 26.84 -4.19
N TYR A 732 21.01 28.07 -4.19
CA TYR A 732 22.11 28.50 -3.35
C TYR A 732 21.69 29.65 -2.44
N LEU A 733 22.13 29.55 -1.19
CA LEU A 733 21.98 30.60 -0.17
C LEU A 733 23.27 31.42 -0.08
N TYR A 734 23.12 32.71 0.01
CA TYR A 734 24.17 33.69 0.30
C TYR A 734 23.76 34.50 1.53
N ALA A 735 24.30 34.11 2.68
CA ALA A 735 24.04 34.81 3.91
C ALA A 735 24.58 36.27 3.82
N ASP A 736 23.78 37.25 4.25
CA ASP A 736 24.10 38.66 4.18
C ASP A 736 24.48 39.14 2.75
N ILE A 737 23.94 38.51 1.69
CA ILE A 737 24.18 38.82 0.27
C ILE A 737 25.69 38.78 -0.08
N ALA A 738 26.52 38.23 0.75
CA ALA A 738 27.97 38.19 0.61
C ALA A 738 28.55 36.77 0.67
N GLY A 739 29.80 36.64 0.28
CA GLY A 739 30.51 35.36 0.43
C GLY A 739 30.24 34.35 -0.65
N HIS A 740 30.51 33.07 -0.32
CA HIS A 740 30.27 31.95 -1.22
C HIS A 740 28.90 31.34 -0.98
N GLY A 741 28.18 31.07 -2.06
CA GLY A 741 26.88 30.40 -1.96
C GLY A 741 26.99 29.02 -1.36
N THR A 742 26.15 28.72 -0.37
CA THR A 742 25.98 27.39 0.20
C THR A 742 24.77 26.70 -0.44
N LEU A 743 24.86 25.39 -0.65
CA LEU A 743 23.77 24.63 -1.27
C LEU A 743 22.56 24.56 -0.32
N SER A 744 21.43 25.15 -0.71
CA SER A 744 20.17 25.12 0.04
C SER A 744 19.17 24.13 -0.54
N GLY A 745 19.12 23.93 -1.87
CA GLY A 745 18.24 22.99 -2.54
C GLY A 745 18.93 22.26 -3.69
N THR A 746 18.66 20.96 -3.87
CA THR A 746 19.31 20.12 -4.87
C THR A 746 18.39 19.73 -6.01
N GLY A 747 18.77 20.08 -7.26
CA GLY A 747 18.08 19.68 -8.49
C GLY A 747 16.69 20.29 -8.67
N GLY A 748 16.25 20.39 -9.92
CA GLY A 748 14.89 20.79 -10.25
C GLY A 748 14.61 22.30 -10.25
N TRP A 749 15.53 23.16 -9.83
CA TRP A 749 15.33 24.61 -9.74
C TRP A 749 15.31 25.34 -11.10
N SER A 750 15.68 24.65 -12.18
CA SER A 750 15.58 25.19 -13.55
C SER A 750 14.17 25.26 -14.12
N VAL A 751 13.15 24.72 -13.42
CA VAL A 751 11.76 24.80 -13.84
C VAL A 751 11.07 26.11 -13.46
N PHE A 752 11.68 26.88 -12.58
CA PHE A 752 11.15 28.16 -12.11
C PHE A 752 11.53 29.30 -13.03
N THR A 753 10.66 30.31 -13.09
CA THR A 753 10.78 31.52 -13.93
C THR A 753 10.87 32.79 -13.07
N ALA A 754 10.36 32.78 -11.83
CA ALA A 754 10.52 33.84 -10.85
C ALA A 754 10.64 33.29 -9.43
N LEU A 755 11.31 34.06 -8.57
CA LEU A 755 11.37 33.89 -7.11
C LEU A 755 11.01 35.21 -6.44
N ALA A 756 10.20 35.13 -5.37
CA ALA A 756 9.85 36.28 -4.55
C ALA A 756 9.89 35.91 -3.07
#